data_f01705e595152341a18716e39d175659
#
_entry.id   f01705e595152341a18716e39d175659
#
_cell.length_a   1.000
_cell.length_b   1.000
_cell.length_c   1.000
_cell.angle_alpha   90.00
_cell.angle_beta   90.00
_cell.angle_gamma   90.00
#
_symmetry.space_group_name_H-M   'P 1'
#
loop_
_entity.id
_entity.type
_entity.pdbx_description
1 polymer ?
#
loop_
_entity_poly.entity_id
_entity_poly.type
_entity_poly.pdbx_seq_one_letter_code
_entity_poly.pdbx_strand_id
1 'polypeptide(L)'
;MEAAAVTVTRSAARRRRGRQLQEEQEEQEPRPRRRRPGRRIKDDEEETVFREVVSFSPDPLPVRYYDKDTTKPVSFYLSSLEELLAWTPRMEDGFNVALEPLACRQPPLSSQRPRTLLCHDMMGGYLDDRFIQGSVVQTPYAFYHWQCIDVFVYFSHHSVTIPPVGWTNAAHRHGVCVLGTFITEWNEGGRLCEAFLAGDEHSYQAVADRLVQIAQFFRFDGWLINIENSLSLAAVGNTPPFLRYLTTQLHRQVPGGLVLWYDSVVQSGQLKWQDELNQHNRVFFDSCDGFFTNYNWREEHLERMLGQAGERRADVYVGVDVFARGNVVGGRFDTDKSLELIRKHGFSVALFAPGWVYECLEKKDFFQNQDKFWGRLERYLPTHSICSLPFVTSFCLGMGARRVCYGQEEAVGPWYHLSAQEIQPLFGEHRLGEDGRGWVKTHCCLEDAWHGGSSLLVRGVIPPEVGNVAVRLFSLQAPVPPKIFLSMVYKLEGPTDVTVALELTTGDASSCHIGGISVLNETSSRHSLRPLRVPPTKLARWVGRCGRQLSRGWVQHCYEVSLRGCLLLDLLVCFSRPPGSREEESFTCRLGEIQVMLPRGAQAGLAVCPAGVGVEATPGRSLLRFCGELGWRSQGGEMCGWARPLPAPGRPTVLSLLPCQVVDAASLLAPLPQVETVTISQVHWQPATSEREGPPALLQLSCTLHWSFLLSQVRCFRIHYWGGTSDGSPGRELPRPEMPTFLGLAFATQYRIVDLLVEAAEPGQDRRVEFLVEPVPKEGFRVPQAEWGRAALLYSAPA
;
A
#
# COMPACT_ATOMS: atom_id res chain seq x y z
N MET A 1 14.30 -39.34 -0.17
CA MET A 1 13.17 -39.74 -1.04
C MET A 1 11.83 -39.87 -0.29
N GLU A 2 11.80 -40.32 0.95
CA GLU A 2 10.55 -40.42 1.74
C GLU A 2 9.94 -39.08 2.20
N ALA A 3 10.75 -38.07 2.45
CA ALA A 3 10.26 -36.76 2.90
C ALA A 3 9.43 -35.98 1.82
N ALA A 4 9.74 -36.21 0.54
CA ALA A 4 9.01 -35.62 -0.59
C ALA A 4 7.60 -36.25 -0.78
N ALA A 5 7.46 -37.54 -0.47
CA ALA A 5 6.19 -38.27 -0.59
C ALA A 5 5.13 -37.83 0.44
N VAL A 6 5.54 -37.41 1.64
CA VAL A 6 4.63 -36.98 2.72
C VAL A 6 4.01 -35.60 2.44
N THR A 7 4.73 -34.73 1.75
CA THR A 7 4.23 -33.38 1.39
C THR A 7 3.15 -33.46 0.31
N VAL A 8 3.31 -34.38 -0.64
CA VAL A 8 2.35 -34.62 -1.74
C VAL A 8 1.00 -35.11 -1.24
N THR A 9 0.96 -35.95 -0.20
CA THR A 9 -0.30 -36.54 0.29
C THR A 9 -1.20 -35.55 1.04
N ARG A 10 -0.62 -34.54 1.70
CA ARG A 10 -1.45 -33.54 2.40
C ARG A 10 -2.06 -32.48 1.49
N SER A 11 -1.37 -32.14 0.40
CA SER A 11 -1.91 -31.25 -0.65
C SER A 11 -3.07 -31.90 -1.41
N ALA A 12 -2.96 -33.19 -1.75
CA ALA A 12 -3.99 -33.92 -2.45
C ALA A 12 -5.30 -34.12 -1.65
N ALA A 13 -5.22 -34.24 -0.33
CA ALA A 13 -6.38 -34.41 0.52
C ALA A 13 -7.22 -33.11 0.67
N ARG A 14 -6.59 -31.94 0.62
CA ARG A 14 -7.31 -30.64 0.62
C ARG A 14 -7.98 -30.33 -0.72
N ARG A 15 -7.38 -30.74 -1.85
CA ARG A 15 -7.95 -30.56 -3.21
C ARG A 15 -9.24 -31.34 -3.45
N ARG A 16 -9.44 -32.49 -2.81
CA ARG A 16 -10.71 -33.26 -2.95
C ARG A 16 -11.93 -32.54 -2.39
N ARG A 17 -11.79 -31.67 -1.39
CA ARG A 17 -12.92 -30.88 -0.86
C ARG A 17 -13.26 -29.66 -1.72
N GLY A 18 -12.27 -29.05 -2.40
CA GLY A 18 -12.51 -27.95 -3.33
C GLY A 18 -13.19 -28.37 -4.64
N ARG A 19 -12.87 -29.58 -5.15
CA ARG A 19 -13.45 -30.09 -6.40
C ARG A 19 -14.93 -30.46 -6.34
N GLN A 20 -15.45 -30.88 -5.19
CA GLN A 20 -16.88 -31.21 -5.03
C GLN A 20 -17.82 -30.00 -5.11
N LEU A 21 -17.31 -28.78 -5.04
CA LEU A 21 -18.10 -27.55 -5.16
C LEU A 21 -18.02 -26.91 -6.57
N GLN A 22 -17.16 -27.39 -7.46
CA GLN A 22 -17.00 -26.84 -8.82
C GLN A 22 -17.69 -27.60 -9.95
N GLU A 23 -18.15 -28.85 -9.72
CA GLU A 23 -18.70 -29.68 -10.80
C GLU A 23 -20.21 -29.46 -11.12
N GLU A 24 -20.90 -28.51 -10.49
CA GLU A 24 -22.34 -28.26 -10.68
C GLU A 24 -22.74 -27.04 -11.50
N GLN A 25 -21.83 -26.30 -12.15
CA GLN A 25 -22.21 -25.11 -12.91
C GLN A 25 -21.49 -24.95 -14.26
N GLU A 26 -21.73 -25.80 -15.22
CA GLU A 26 -21.61 -25.51 -16.64
C GLU A 26 -22.97 -25.49 -17.30
N GLU A 27 -23.68 -24.37 -17.24
CA GLU A 27 -24.79 -24.05 -18.10
C GLU A 27 -24.47 -22.88 -19.05
N GLN A 28 -24.80 -23.06 -20.32
CA GLN A 28 -24.46 -22.21 -21.47
C GLN A 28 -25.05 -20.79 -21.34
N GLU A 29 -24.23 -19.78 -21.51
CA GLU A 29 -24.65 -18.35 -21.54
C GLU A 29 -25.40 -17.99 -22.82
N PRO A 30 -26.55 -17.29 -22.73
CA PRO A 30 -27.16 -16.60 -23.85
C PRO A 30 -26.53 -15.21 -24.08
N ARG A 31 -26.23 -14.87 -25.32
CA ARG A 31 -25.62 -13.57 -25.71
C ARG A 31 -26.46 -12.36 -25.28
N PRO A 32 -25.87 -11.32 -24.66
CA PRO A 32 -26.60 -10.17 -24.15
C PRO A 32 -27.05 -9.23 -25.27
N ARG A 33 -28.36 -8.84 -25.25
CA ARG A 33 -28.88 -7.73 -26.04
C ARG A 33 -28.45 -6.40 -25.37
N ARG A 34 -27.71 -5.55 -26.11
CA ARG A 34 -27.33 -4.21 -25.69
C ARG A 34 -28.58 -3.35 -25.45
N ARG A 35 -28.85 -2.99 -24.20
CA ARG A 35 -29.77 -1.87 -23.86
C ARG A 35 -29.05 -0.54 -24.05
N ARG A 36 -29.77 0.45 -24.56
CA ARG A 36 -29.28 1.83 -24.70
C ARG A 36 -29.20 2.47 -23.31
N PRO A 37 -28.15 3.26 -23.01
CA PRO A 37 -28.06 4.02 -21.77
C PRO A 37 -29.22 5.01 -21.67
N GLY A 38 -29.71 5.23 -20.44
CA GLY A 38 -30.77 6.17 -20.14
C GLY A 38 -30.52 7.57 -20.71
N ARG A 39 -31.56 8.25 -21.14
CA ARG A 39 -31.49 9.53 -21.87
C ARG A 39 -31.02 10.64 -20.91
N ARG A 40 -29.81 11.17 -21.16
CA ARG A 40 -29.25 12.31 -20.44
C ARG A 40 -30.07 13.57 -20.72
N ILE A 41 -30.64 14.17 -19.70
CA ILE A 41 -31.25 15.49 -19.75
C ILE A 41 -30.37 16.42 -18.92
N LYS A 42 -29.87 17.50 -19.51
CA LYS A 42 -29.26 18.62 -18.79
C LYS A 42 -30.35 19.59 -18.40
N ASP A 43 -30.62 19.72 -17.13
CA ASP A 43 -31.32 20.89 -16.58
C ASP A 43 -30.27 21.98 -16.33
N ASP A 44 -30.67 23.26 -16.43
CA ASP A 44 -29.79 24.43 -16.51
C ASP A 44 -28.92 24.72 -15.26
N GLU A 45 -28.91 23.84 -14.27
CA GLU A 45 -27.99 23.87 -13.14
C GLU A 45 -27.06 22.65 -13.23
N GLU A 46 -25.78 22.79 -12.89
CA GLU A 46 -24.62 21.88 -13.04
C GLU A 46 -24.82 20.41 -12.58
N GLU A 47 -26.04 19.93 -12.42
CA GLU A 47 -26.38 18.63 -11.85
C GLU A 47 -26.77 17.59 -12.92
N THR A 48 -26.14 16.41 -12.84
CA THR A 48 -26.51 15.27 -13.71
C THR A 48 -27.64 14.46 -13.06
N VAL A 49 -28.80 14.39 -13.72
CA VAL A 49 -30.00 13.69 -13.23
C VAL A 49 -30.25 12.42 -14.05
N PHE A 50 -30.38 11.28 -13.38
CA PHE A 50 -30.74 9.98 -13.93
C PHE A 50 -32.18 9.65 -13.53
N ARG A 51 -32.96 9.05 -14.45
CA ARG A 51 -34.37 8.66 -14.20
C ARG A 51 -34.51 7.15 -14.36
N GLU A 52 -35.08 6.49 -13.37
CA GLU A 52 -35.34 5.06 -13.34
C GLU A 52 -36.78 4.77 -12.89
N VAL A 53 -37.33 3.71 -13.45
CA VAL A 53 -38.57 3.09 -12.92
C VAL A 53 -38.16 1.89 -12.10
N VAL A 54 -38.61 1.78 -10.86
CA VAL A 54 -38.29 0.67 -9.97
C VAL A 54 -38.67 -0.65 -10.62
N SER A 55 -37.70 -1.53 -10.79
CA SER A 55 -37.88 -2.87 -11.36
C SER A 55 -37.15 -3.89 -10.48
N PHE A 56 -37.83 -4.98 -10.13
CA PHE A 56 -37.29 -6.06 -9.34
C PHE A 56 -36.68 -7.20 -10.17
N SER A 57 -36.47 -6.96 -11.47
CA SER A 57 -35.83 -7.90 -12.40
C SER A 57 -34.55 -7.30 -12.96
N PRO A 58 -33.49 -7.14 -12.14
CA PRO A 58 -32.25 -6.55 -12.58
C PRO A 58 -31.51 -7.47 -13.57
N ASP A 59 -30.71 -6.87 -14.45
CA ASP A 59 -29.74 -7.63 -15.24
C ASP A 59 -28.68 -8.24 -14.29
N PRO A 60 -28.30 -9.51 -14.47
CA PRO A 60 -27.33 -10.16 -13.59
C PRO A 60 -25.96 -9.48 -13.69
N LEU A 61 -25.30 -9.27 -12.53
CA LEU A 61 -23.94 -8.79 -12.47
C LEU A 61 -22.96 -9.88 -12.95
N PRO A 62 -21.84 -9.54 -13.61
CA PRO A 62 -20.82 -10.51 -13.99
C PRO A 62 -20.20 -11.19 -12.77
N VAL A 63 -20.40 -12.50 -12.62
CA VAL A 63 -20.03 -13.29 -11.42
C VAL A 63 -18.56 -13.14 -11.04
N ARG A 64 -17.65 -12.99 -12.02
CA ARG A 64 -16.22 -12.88 -11.78
C ARG A 64 -15.83 -11.63 -10.95
N TYR A 65 -16.55 -10.53 -11.10
CA TYR A 65 -16.19 -9.21 -10.56
C TYR A 65 -16.93 -8.83 -9.28
N TYR A 66 -17.94 -9.59 -8.92
CA TYR A 66 -18.79 -9.29 -7.77
C TYR A 66 -18.95 -10.49 -6.86
N ASP A 67 -18.94 -10.24 -5.58
CA ASP A 67 -19.23 -11.27 -4.58
C ASP A 67 -20.68 -11.77 -4.72
N LYS A 68 -20.83 -13.07 -4.72
CA LYS A 68 -22.10 -13.77 -4.95
C LYS A 68 -23.19 -13.37 -3.94
N ASP A 69 -22.79 -13.18 -2.68
CA ASP A 69 -23.73 -12.96 -1.58
C ASP A 69 -24.00 -11.46 -1.31
N THR A 70 -23.00 -10.62 -1.52
CA THR A 70 -23.06 -9.19 -1.16
C THR A 70 -23.10 -8.25 -2.35
N THR A 71 -22.91 -8.73 -3.56
CA THR A 71 -22.74 -7.93 -4.80
C THR A 71 -21.64 -6.86 -4.74
N LYS A 72 -20.72 -6.95 -3.76
CA LYS A 72 -19.57 -6.06 -3.64
C LYS A 72 -18.50 -6.42 -4.67
N PRO A 73 -17.77 -5.42 -5.21
CA PRO A 73 -16.68 -5.69 -6.13
C PRO A 73 -15.57 -6.50 -5.46
N VAL A 74 -15.08 -7.51 -6.17
CA VAL A 74 -13.99 -8.39 -5.71
C VAL A 74 -12.87 -8.43 -6.74
N SER A 75 -11.64 -8.60 -6.26
CA SER A 75 -10.51 -8.94 -7.11
C SER A 75 -10.67 -10.36 -7.68
N PHE A 76 -10.05 -10.62 -8.81
CA PHE A 76 -10.19 -11.88 -9.53
C PHE A 76 -8.84 -12.40 -10.03
N TYR A 77 -8.83 -13.63 -10.48
CA TYR A 77 -7.70 -14.31 -11.10
C TYR A 77 -8.13 -14.97 -12.42
N LEU A 78 -7.18 -15.39 -13.24
CA LEU A 78 -7.44 -16.15 -14.44
C LEU A 78 -6.97 -17.60 -14.25
N SER A 79 -7.78 -18.55 -14.68
CA SER A 79 -7.55 -19.98 -14.41
C SER A 79 -7.08 -20.77 -15.61
N SER A 80 -7.13 -20.20 -16.81
CA SER A 80 -6.75 -20.90 -18.04
C SER A 80 -6.00 -19.98 -19.02
N LEU A 81 -5.35 -20.60 -19.99
CA LEU A 81 -4.67 -19.91 -21.09
C LEU A 81 -5.68 -19.16 -21.98
N GLU A 82 -6.84 -19.74 -22.20
CA GLU A 82 -7.92 -19.13 -22.98
C GLU A 82 -8.43 -17.85 -22.30
N GLU A 83 -8.64 -17.89 -20.99
CA GLU A 83 -9.03 -16.70 -20.23
C GLU A 83 -7.96 -15.62 -20.31
N LEU A 84 -6.68 -15.98 -20.22
CA LEU A 84 -5.57 -15.04 -20.33
C LEU A 84 -5.53 -14.38 -21.72
N LEU A 85 -5.57 -15.19 -22.78
CA LEU A 85 -5.48 -14.69 -24.15
C LEU A 85 -6.71 -13.87 -24.57
N ALA A 86 -7.90 -14.23 -24.05
CA ALA A 86 -9.14 -13.51 -24.30
C ALA A 86 -9.33 -12.25 -23.43
N TRP A 87 -8.49 -12.04 -22.41
CA TRP A 87 -8.67 -10.92 -21.51
C TRP A 87 -8.52 -9.56 -22.23
N THR A 88 -9.46 -8.70 -22.01
CA THR A 88 -9.45 -7.30 -22.45
C THR A 88 -10.06 -6.43 -21.37
N PRO A 89 -9.61 -5.19 -21.19
CA PRO A 89 -10.13 -4.29 -20.17
C PRO A 89 -11.65 -4.12 -20.27
N ARG A 90 -12.33 -4.27 -19.13
CA ARG A 90 -13.76 -4.02 -18.96
C ARG A 90 -13.99 -2.92 -17.94
N MET A 91 -15.22 -2.43 -17.86
CA MET A 91 -15.59 -1.37 -16.89
C MET A 91 -15.37 -1.86 -15.45
N GLU A 92 -15.72 -3.12 -15.17
CA GLU A 92 -15.57 -3.72 -13.84
C GLU A 92 -14.11 -3.87 -13.41
N ASP A 93 -13.18 -4.06 -14.34
CA ASP A 93 -11.74 -4.13 -14.05
C ASP A 93 -11.23 -2.83 -13.40
N GLY A 94 -11.88 -1.70 -13.68
CA GLY A 94 -11.56 -0.40 -13.10
C GLY A 94 -11.61 -0.35 -11.57
N PHE A 95 -12.36 -1.24 -10.92
CA PHE A 95 -12.36 -1.34 -9.45
C PHE A 95 -10.99 -1.77 -8.90
N ASN A 96 -10.27 -2.65 -9.61
CA ASN A 96 -8.99 -3.21 -9.16
C ASN A 96 -7.75 -2.43 -9.67
N VAL A 97 -7.92 -1.27 -10.30
CA VAL A 97 -6.81 -0.43 -10.79
C VAL A 97 -6.22 0.38 -9.64
N ALA A 98 -4.91 0.28 -9.43
CA ALA A 98 -4.23 0.99 -8.35
C ALA A 98 -4.27 2.52 -8.55
N LEU A 99 -4.62 3.23 -7.46
CA LEU A 99 -4.62 4.69 -7.38
C LEU A 99 -3.21 5.24 -7.19
N GLU A 100 -2.44 4.60 -6.30
CA GLU A 100 -1.12 5.07 -5.89
C GLU A 100 -0.05 4.64 -6.88
N PRO A 101 0.72 5.58 -7.45
CA PRO A 101 1.93 5.23 -8.18
C PRO A 101 3.00 4.72 -7.21
N LEU A 102 3.93 3.90 -7.71
CA LEU A 102 5.09 3.46 -6.92
C LEU A 102 5.89 4.68 -6.45
N ALA A 103 5.97 4.89 -5.14
CA ALA A 103 6.69 6.02 -4.56
C ALA A 103 8.20 5.90 -4.79
N CYS A 104 8.84 7.03 -5.08
CA CYS A 104 10.30 7.10 -5.19
C CYS A 104 10.97 6.72 -3.87
N ARG A 105 12.06 5.96 -3.96
CA ARG A 105 12.79 5.43 -2.79
C ARG A 105 14.30 5.53 -2.94
N GLN A 106 15.01 5.44 -1.82
CA GLN A 106 16.46 5.32 -1.78
C GLN A 106 16.87 4.19 -0.78
N PRO A 107 17.81 3.33 -1.18
CA PRO A 107 18.38 3.22 -2.52
C PRO A 107 17.33 2.73 -3.54
N PRO A 108 17.50 3.04 -4.83
CA PRO A 108 16.62 2.52 -5.88
C PRO A 108 16.73 0.99 -6.00
N LEU A 109 15.70 0.34 -6.53
CA LEU A 109 15.71 -1.11 -6.73
C LEU A 109 16.85 -1.60 -7.64
N SER A 110 17.30 -0.76 -8.58
CA SER A 110 18.46 -1.05 -9.44
C SER A 110 19.81 -1.00 -8.73
N SER A 111 19.87 -0.65 -7.44
CA SER A 111 21.11 -0.65 -6.66
C SER A 111 21.62 -2.07 -6.43
N GLN A 112 22.93 -2.21 -6.19
CA GLN A 112 23.58 -3.48 -5.85
C GLN A 112 23.38 -3.90 -4.39
N ARG A 113 22.54 -3.19 -3.65
CA ARG A 113 22.18 -3.56 -2.27
C ARG A 113 21.34 -4.83 -2.28
N PRO A 114 21.65 -5.84 -1.46
CA PRO A 114 20.79 -7.00 -1.27
C PRO A 114 19.38 -6.59 -0.85
N ARG A 115 18.36 -7.17 -1.47
CA ARG A 115 16.94 -6.83 -1.32
C ARG A 115 16.22 -7.83 -0.41
N THR A 116 15.06 -7.44 0.06
CA THR A 116 14.10 -8.31 0.74
C THR A 116 12.84 -8.40 -0.09
N LEU A 117 12.51 -9.59 -0.55
CA LEU A 117 11.26 -9.94 -1.20
C LEU A 117 10.35 -10.64 -0.19
N LEU A 118 9.11 -10.21 -0.11
CA LEU A 118 8.06 -10.87 0.64
C LEU A 118 7.08 -11.52 -0.33
N CYS A 119 7.02 -12.85 -0.34
CA CYS A 119 6.07 -13.61 -1.14
C CYS A 119 4.87 -13.97 -0.25
N HIS A 120 3.79 -13.21 -0.41
CA HIS A 120 2.59 -13.33 0.40
C HIS A 120 1.67 -14.40 -0.16
N ASP A 121 1.60 -15.53 0.54
CA ASP A 121 0.62 -16.60 0.26
C ASP A 121 -0.48 -16.57 1.31
N MET A 122 -1.66 -16.11 0.94
CA MET A 122 -2.83 -16.05 1.82
C MET A 122 -3.73 -17.27 1.57
N MET A 123 -3.26 -18.46 1.98
CA MET A 123 -4.02 -19.72 1.91
C MET A 123 -4.61 -20.05 0.52
N GLY A 124 -3.87 -19.75 -0.54
CA GLY A 124 -4.30 -19.91 -1.92
C GLY A 124 -4.92 -18.64 -2.55
N GLY A 125 -4.87 -17.51 -1.83
CA GLY A 125 -5.21 -16.19 -2.34
C GLY A 125 -6.71 -15.85 -2.29
N TYR A 126 -7.00 -14.56 -2.44
CA TYR A 126 -8.34 -13.98 -2.57
C TYR A 126 -9.35 -14.39 -1.48
N LEU A 127 -8.94 -14.32 -0.23
CA LEU A 127 -9.82 -14.51 0.92
C LEU A 127 -10.49 -13.18 1.31
N ASP A 128 -10.23 -12.68 2.52
CA ASP A 128 -10.86 -11.45 3.02
C ASP A 128 -10.37 -10.18 2.28
N ASP A 129 -9.16 -10.19 1.76
CA ASP A 129 -8.52 -9.10 1.00
C ASP A 129 -9.03 -8.95 -0.45
N ARG A 130 -9.87 -9.89 -0.92
CA ARG A 130 -10.54 -9.80 -2.23
C ARG A 130 -11.52 -8.64 -2.34
N PHE A 131 -12.11 -8.18 -1.23
CA PHE A 131 -13.10 -7.11 -1.23
C PHE A 131 -12.46 -5.74 -1.48
N ILE A 132 -12.57 -5.26 -2.71
CA ILE A 132 -11.91 -4.03 -3.18
C ILE A 132 -12.36 -2.80 -2.39
N GLN A 133 -13.64 -2.73 -2.02
CA GLN A 133 -14.22 -1.64 -1.24
C GLN A 133 -14.24 -1.89 0.27
N GLY A 134 -13.48 -2.91 0.71
CA GLY A 134 -13.39 -3.29 2.11
C GLY A 134 -14.53 -4.20 2.59
N SER A 135 -14.35 -4.69 3.80
CA SER A 135 -15.23 -5.66 4.45
C SER A 135 -15.40 -5.33 5.93
N VAL A 136 -16.25 -6.10 6.60
CA VAL A 136 -16.50 -6.00 8.06
C VAL A 136 -15.77 -7.08 8.86
N VAL A 137 -14.69 -7.63 8.33
CA VAL A 137 -13.90 -8.67 9.00
C VAL A 137 -13.31 -8.12 10.28
N GLN A 138 -13.49 -8.84 11.39
CA GLN A 138 -13.12 -8.38 12.71
C GLN A 138 -11.61 -8.45 12.98
N THR A 139 -10.94 -9.49 12.49
CA THR A 139 -9.50 -9.73 12.67
C THR A 139 -8.83 -10.09 11.33
N PRO A 140 -8.74 -9.16 10.37
CA PRO A 140 -8.10 -9.41 9.10
C PRO A 140 -6.58 -9.54 9.27
N TYR A 141 -5.94 -10.21 8.30
CA TYR A 141 -4.49 -10.14 8.18
C TYR A 141 -4.08 -8.72 7.78
N ALA A 142 -3.04 -8.18 8.43
CA ALA A 142 -2.45 -6.89 8.10
C ALA A 142 -0.92 -7.00 8.08
N PHE A 143 -0.29 -6.43 7.05
CA PHE A 143 1.16 -6.25 6.97
C PHE A 143 1.48 -4.76 7.06
N TYR A 144 2.50 -4.38 7.85
CA TYR A 144 2.83 -2.98 8.10
C TYR A 144 4.34 -2.69 8.24
N HIS A 145 5.20 -3.68 8.06
CA HIS A 145 6.66 -3.52 8.11
C HIS A 145 7.26 -3.20 6.72
N TRP A 146 6.58 -2.36 5.95
CA TRP A 146 6.89 -2.05 4.56
C TRP A 146 8.29 -1.48 4.33
N GLN A 147 8.84 -0.70 5.28
CA GLN A 147 10.17 -0.12 5.13
C GLN A 147 11.29 -1.16 5.13
N CYS A 148 11.00 -2.40 5.56
CA CYS A 148 11.94 -3.50 5.64
C CYS A 148 11.94 -4.42 4.40
N ILE A 149 11.05 -4.18 3.42
CA ILE A 149 10.94 -4.99 2.21
C ILE A 149 11.08 -4.12 0.96
N ASP A 150 11.51 -4.74 -0.12
CA ASP A 150 11.79 -4.09 -1.40
C ASP A 150 10.80 -4.50 -2.49
N VAL A 151 10.35 -5.75 -2.46
CA VAL A 151 9.43 -6.37 -3.41
C VAL A 151 8.38 -7.16 -2.65
N PHE A 152 7.13 -6.98 -3.04
CA PHE A 152 5.99 -7.73 -2.54
C PHE A 152 5.41 -8.57 -3.69
N VAL A 153 5.28 -9.88 -3.50
CA VAL A 153 4.65 -10.79 -4.46
C VAL A 153 3.33 -11.27 -3.87
N TYR A 154 2.23 -11.04 -4.56
CA TYR A 154 0.96 -11.65 -4.20
C TYR A 154 0.87 -13.01 -4.87
N PHE A 155 0.99 -14.06 -4.06
CA PHE A 155 1.09 -15.43 -4.51
C PHE A 155 -0.23 -16.19 -4.33
N SER A 156 -0.64 -16.93 -5.33
CA SER A 156 -1.69 -17.93 -5.25
C SER A 156 -1.41 -19.11 -6.21
N HIS A 157 -2.19 -20.19 -6.09
CA HIS A 157 -2.12 -21.36 -6.99
C HIS A 157 -3.02 -21.25 -8.23
N HIS A 158 -3.56 -20.06 -8.53
CA HIS A 158 -4.26 -19.79 -9.78
C HIS A 158 -3.27 -19.45 -10.89
N SER A 159 -3.55 -19.84 -12.12
CA SER A 159 -2.60 -19.71 -13.25
C SER A 159 -2.08 -18.28 -13.42
N VAL A 160 -2.97 -17.27 -13.31
CA VAL A 160 -2.59 -15.85 -13.35
C VAL A 160 -3.20 -15.13 -12.16
N THR A 161 -2.35 -14.68 -11.27
CA THR A 161 -2.76 -13.96 -10.05
C THR A 161 -2.52 -12.47 -10.22
N ILE A 162 -3.62 -11.71 -10.30
CA ILE A 162 -3.59 -10.24 -10.32
C ILE A 162 -3.65 -9.75 -8.87
N PRO A 163 -2.68 -8.98 -8.38
CA PRO A 163 -2.70 -8.52 -7.01
C PRO A 163 -3.98 -7.72 -6.70
N PRO A 164 -4.68 -7.98 -5.58
CA PRO A 164 -5.76 -7.11 -5.13
C PRO A 164 -5.27 -5.68 -4.93
N VAL A 165 -6.02 -4.71 -5.42
CA VAL A 165 -5.63 -3.28 -5.45
C VAL A 165 -5.25 -2.72 -4.07
N GLY A 166 -5.82 -3.26 -3.00
CA GLY A 166 -5.45 -2.87 -1.63
C GLY A 166 -3.98 -3.08 -1.33
N TRP A 167 -3.41 -4.21 -1.75
CA TRP A 167 -1.99 -4.51 -1.60
C TRP A 167 -1.12 -3.61 -2.46
N THR A 168 -1.50 -3.39 -3.72
CA THR A 168 -0.75 -2.52 -4.62
C THR A 168 -0.71 -1.08 -4.09
N ASN A 169 -1.86 -0.52 -3.67
CA ASN A 169 -1.91 0.82 -3.10
C ASN A 169 -1.07 0.96 -1.82
N ALA A 170 -1.16 -0.01 -0.90
CA ALA A 170 -0.40 0.01 0.34
C ALA A 170 1.11 -0.10 0.08
N ALA A 171 1.55 -1.05 -0.74
CA ALA A 171 2.95 -1.25 -1.08
C ALA A 171 3.56 -0.05 -1.83
N HIS A 172 2.88 0.46 -2.85
CA HIS A 172 3.33 1.60 -3.65
C HIS A 172 3.51 2.87 -2.82
N ARG A 173 2.60 3.13 -1.87
CA ARG A 173 2.70 4.25 -0.92
C ARG A 173 3.98 4.21 -0.09
N HIS A 174 4.51 3.00 0.13
CA HIS A 174 5.75 2.76 0.87
C HIS A 174 6.98 2.60 -0.04
N GLY A 175 6.86 2.74 -1.36
CA GLY A 175 7.97 2.56 -2.30
C GLY A 175 8.35 1.07 -2.51
N VAL A 176 7.41 0.15 -2.33
CA VAL A 176 7.59 -1.29 -2.51
C VAL A 176 6.97 -1.73 -3.84
N CYS A 177 7.78 -2.38 -4.67
CA CYS A 177 7.38 -2.95 -5.95
C CYS A 177 6.45 -4.15 -5.74
N VAL A 178 5.38 -4.27 -6.56
CA VAL A 178 4.36 -5.32 -6.43
C VAL A 178 4.36 -6.23 -7.67
N LEU A 179 4.46 -7.53 -7.45
CA LEU A 179 4.40 -8.52 -8.51
C LEU A 179 3.17 -9.41 -8.36
N GLY A 180 2.54 -9.71 -9.50
CA GLY A 180 1.62 -10.83 -9.63
C GLY A 180 2.37 -12.16 -9.82
N THR A 181 1.63 -13.26 -9.89
CA THR A 181 2.21 -14.60 -10.11
C THR A 181 1.61 -15.23 -11.36
N PHE A 182 2.46 -15.72 -12.26
CA PHE A 182 2.10 -16.66 -13.32
C PHE A 182 2.63 -18.03 -12.91
N ILE A 183 1.72 -18.95 -12.59
CA ILE A 183 2.06 -20.27 -12.07
C ILE A 183 1.46 -21.37 -12.92
N THR A 184 2.27 -22.41 -13.14
CA THR A 184 1.84 -23.66 -13.74
C THR A 184 2.32 -24.83 -12.91
N GLU A 185 1.44 -25.78 -12.62
CA GLU A 185 1.73 -26.91 -11.74
C GLU A 185 1.21 -28.21 -12.31
N TRP A 186 1.89 -29.28 -12.00
CA TRP A 186 1.48 -30.65 -12.30
C TRP A 186 1.17 -30.90 -13.80
N ASN A 187 0.32 -31.87 -14.08
CA ASN A 187 -0.04 -32.25 -15.45
C ASN A 187 -0.84 -31.17 -16.19
N GLU A 188 -1.69 -30.42 -15.49
CA GLU A 188 -2.48 -29.34 -16.09
C GLU A 188 -1.59 -28.18 -16.49
N GLY A 189 -0.67 -27.78 -15.59
CA GLY A 189 0.36 -26.80 -15.91
C GLY A 189 1.26 -27.23 -17.06
N GLY A 190 1.64 -28.52 -17.12
CA GLY A 190 2.38 -29.07 -18.24
C GLY A 190 1.66 -28.90 -19.58
N ARG A 191 0.36 -29.18 -19.64
CA ARG A 191 -0.45 -28.97 -20.87
C ARG A 191 -0.53 -27.48 -21.23
N LEU A 192 -0.70 -26.60 -20.26
CA LEU A 192 -0.72 -25.15 -20.47
C LEU A 192 0.62 -24.68 -21.05
N CYS A 193 1.75 -25.11 -20.47
CA CYS A 193 3.07 -24.78 -20.98
C CYS A 193 3.30 -25.31 -22.41
N GLU A 194 2.94 -26.56 -22.71
CA GLU A 194 3.05 -27.11 -24.07
C GLU A 194 2.23 -26.29 -25.07
N ALA A 195 1.05 -25.81 -24.69
CA ALA A 195 0.18 -25.06 -25.59
C ALA A 195 0.78 -23.73 -26.07
N PHE A 196 1.61 -23.06 -25.25
CA PHE A 196 2.18 -21.76 -25.64
C PHE A 196 3.71 -21.78 -25.80
N LEU A 197 4.46 -22.68 -25.14
CA LEU A 197 5.91 -22.72 -25.23
C LEU A 197 6.42 -23.71 -26.30
N ALA A 198 5.69 -24.82 -26.58
CA ALA A 198 6.12 -25.77 -27.59
C ALA A 198 5.79 -25.34 -29.03
N GLY A 199 5.00 -24.26 -29.18
CA GLY A 199 4.62 -23.68 -30.45
C GLY A 199 5.68 -22.80 -31.09
N ASP A 200 5.24 -21.92 -31.98
CA ASP A 200 6.06 -20.91 -32.61
C ASP A 200 6.31 -19.69 -31.69
N GLU A 201 7.10 -18.75 -32.16
CA GLU A 201 7.42 -17.53 -31.44
C GLU A 201 6.19 -16.69 -31.12
N HIS A 202 5.19 -16.65 -32.02
CA HIS A 202 3.97 -15.88 -31.80
C HIS A 202 3.15 -16.41 -30.63
N SER A 203 3.19 -17.72 -30.37
CA SER A 203 2.45 -18.34 -29.29
C SER A 203 2.91 -17.85 -27.91
N TYR A 204 4.21 -17.84 -27.63
CA TYR A 204 4.71 -17.35 -26.34
C TYR A 204 4.73 -15.82 -26.25
N GLN A 205 4.91 -15.11 -27.38
CA GLN A 205 4.82 -13.65 -27.41
C GLN A 205 3.39 -13.18 -27.06
N ALA A 206 2.36 -13.83 -27.58
CA ALA A 206 0.97 -13.50 -27.25
C ALA A 206 0.67 -13.60 -25.75
N VAL A 207 1.21 -14.61 -25.07
CA VAL A 207 1.08 -14.76 -23.60
C VAL A 207 1.84 -13.64 -22.89
N ALA A 208 3.10 -13.38 -23.29
CA ALA A 208 3.91 -12.32 -22.70
C ALA A 208 3.25 -10.93 -22.85
N ASP A 209 2.76 -10.61 -24.04
CA ASP A 209 2.07 -9.34 -24.33
C ASP A 209 0.82 -9.17 -23.45
N ARG A 210 0.08 -10.25 -23.21
CA ARG A 210 -1.11 -10.22 -22.37
C ARG A 210 -0.75 -10.00 -20.90
N LEU A 211 0.29 -10.67 -20.41
CA LEU A 211 0.80 -10.44 -19.04
C LEU A 211 1.26 -8.99 -18.85
N VAL A 212 1.96 -8.40 -19.84
CA VAL A 212 2.38 -6.99 -19.80
C VAL A 212 1.18 -6.05 -19.79
N GLN A 213 0.18 -6.29 -20.65
CA GLN A 213 -1.05 -5.49 -20.71
C GLN A 213 -1.81 -5.52 -19.37
N ILE A 214 -1.90 -6.69 -18.72
CA ILE A 214 -2.54 -6.84 -17.41
C ILE A 214 -1.79 -6.03 -16.35
N ALA A 215 -0.46 -6.18 -16.26
CA ALA A 215 0.35 -5.43 -15.30
C ALA A 215 0.23 -3.91 -15.49
N GLN A 216 0.30 -3.44 -16.75
CA GLN A 216 0.15 -2.02 -17.10
C GLN A 216 -1.25 -1.50 -16.74
N PHE A 217 -2.30 -2.25 -17.05
CA PHE A 217 -3.68 -1.82 -16.81
C PHE A 217 -3.99 -1.71 -15.32
N PHE A 218 -3.66 -2.74 -14.53
CA PHE A 218 -3.91 -2.76 -13.08
C PHE A 218 -2.85 -1.98 -12.27
N ARG A 219 -1.77 -1.52 -12.92
CA ARG A 219 -0.69 -0.68 -12.37
C ARG A 219 0.09 -1.36 -11.25
N PHE A 220 0.41 -2.63 -11.41
CA PHE A 220 1.41 -3.32 -10.60
C PHE A 220 2.67 -3.58 -11.43
N ASP A 221 3.79 -3.98 -10.81
CA ASP A 221 5.12 -3.76 -11.35
C ASP A 221 5.75 -4.99 -12.02
N GLY A 222 5.04 -6.08 -12.18
CA GLY A 222 5.57 -7.23 -12.90
C GLY A 222 5.15 -8.59 -12.39
N TRP A 223 6.00 -9.61 -12.62
CA TRP A 223 5.59 -11.00 -12.48
C TRP A 223 6.63 -11.89 -11.82
N LEU A 224 6.19 -12.75 -10.92
CA LEU A 224 6.89 -13.99 -10.57
C LEU A 224 6.44 -15.10 -11.52
N ILE A 225 7.35 -15.64 -12.31
CA ILE A 225 7.13 -16.76 -13.21
C ILE A 225 7.53 -18.05 -12.49
N ASN A 226 6.52 -18.87 -12.20
CA ASN A 226 6.66 -20.07 -11.39
C ASN A 226 6.15 -21.30 -12.17
N ILE A 227 7.04 -22.01 -12.87
CA ILE A 227 6.69 -23.22 -13.64
C ILE A 227 7.09 -24.45 -12.84
N GLU A 228 6.13 -25.12 -12.20
CA GLU A 228 6.34 -26.31 -11.38
C GLU A 228 5.82 -27.58 -12.05
N ASN A 229 6.21 -27.79 -13.31
CA ASN A 229 5.93 -28.98 -14.10
C ASN A 229 7.08 -29.27 -15.08
N SER A 230 7.21 -30.53 -15.54
CA SER A 230 8.15 -30.86 -16.59
C SER A 230 7.74 -30.24 -17.92
N LEU A 231 8.73 -29.90 -18.75
CA LEU A 231 8.56 -29.32 -20.07
C LEU A 231 9.16 -30.25 -21.13
N SER A 232 8.56 -30.30 -22.32
CA SER A 232 9.19 -30.93 -23.48
C SER A 232 10.45 -30.18 -23.92
N LEU A 233 11.27 -30.80 -24.77
CA LEU A 233 12.47 -30.17 -25.32
C LEU A 233 12.12 -28.89 -26.13
N ALA A 234 10.99 -28.88 -26.83
CA ALA A 234 10.53 -27.70 -27.55
C ALA A 234 10.15 -26.59 -26.57
N ALA A 235 9.33 -26.89 -25.56
CA ALA A 235 8.85 -25.91 -24.58
C ALA A 235 10.00 -25.34 -23.75
N VAL A 236 10.92 -26.15 -23.24
CA VAL A 236 12.07 -25.63 -22.47
C VAL A 236 13.02 -24.81 -23.33
N GLY A 237 13.18 -25.15 -24.63
CA GLY A 237 13.97 -24.35 -25.57
C GLY A 237 13.42 -22.95 -25.79
N ASN A 238 12.10 -22.78 -25.76
CA ASN A 238 11.42 -21.50 -25.92
C ASN A 238 11.24 -20.72 -24.61
N THR A 239 11.47 -21.34 -23.44
CA THR A 239 11.32 -20.67 -22.14
C THR A 239 12.27 -19.46 -21.96
N PRO A 240 13.59 -19.55 -22.24
CA PRO A 240 14.49 -18.40 -22.17
C PRO A 240 14.10 -17.26 -23.17
N PRO A 241 13.78 -17.53 -24.46
CA PRO A 241 13.21 -16.52 -25.35
C PRO A 241 11.95 -15.85 -24.81
N PHE A 242 10.98 -16.62 -24.28
CA PHE A 242 9.78 -16.10 -23.62
C PHE A 242 10.12 -15.13 -22.49
N LEU A 243 10.99 -15.54 -21.57
CA LEU A 243 11.41 -14.70 -20.44
C LEU A 243 12.08 -13.41 -20.93
N ARG A 244 12.99 -13.48 -21.90
CA ARG A 244 13.63 -12.26 -22.47
C ARG A 244 12.63 -11.33 -23.12
N TYR A 245 11.69 -11.90 -23.88
CA TYR A 245 10.65 -11.10 -24.54
C TYR A 245 9.74 -10.44 -23.50
N LEU A 246 9.23 -11.20 -22.53
CA LEU A 246 8.39 -10.69 -21.44
C LEU A 246 9.10 -9.57 -20.69
N THR A 247 10.36 -9.78 -20.26
CA THR A 247 11.16 -8.80 -19.53
C THR A 247 11.35 -7.52 -20.36
N THR A 248 11.69 -7.67 -21.65
CA THR A 248 11.90 -6.54 -22.55
C THR A 248 10.61 -5.72 -22.75
N GLN A 249 9.48 -6.38 -22.97
CA GLN A 249 8.19 -5.69 -23.15
C GLN A 249 7.72 -5.04 -21.85
N LEU A 250 7.90 -5.72 -20.72
CA LEU A 250 7.54 -5.17 -19.42
C LEU A 250 8.35 -3.89 -19.11
N HIS A 251 9.66 -3.90 -19.30
CA HIS A 251 10.51 -2.72 -19.08
C HIS A 251 10.13 -1.54 -19.97
N ARG A 252 9.61 -1.80 -21.18
CA ARG A 252 9.14 -0.74 -22.11
C ARG A 252 7.81 -0.12 -21.66
N GLN A 253 6.90 -0.90 -21.08
CA GLN A 253 5.53 -0.48 -20.81
C GLN A 253 5.26 -0.19 -19.33
N VAL A 254 6.02 -0.80 -18.42
CA VAL A 254 5.92 -0.63 -16.96
C VAL A 254 7.30 -0.17 -16.46
N PRO A 255 7.50 1.14 -16.26
CA PRO A 255 8.78 1.66 -15.79
C PRO A 255 9.21 1.08 -14.44
N GLY A 256 10.38 0.47 -14.37
CA GLY A 256 10.88 -0.20 -13.17
C GLY A 256 10.31 -1.60 -12.94
N GLY A 257 9.58 -2.14 -13.91
CA GLY A 257 8.99 -3.47 -13.84
C GLY A 257 10.01 -4.58 -13.69
N LEU A 258 9.62 -5.70 -13.05
CA LEU A 258 10.48 -6.84 -12.75
C LEU A 258 9.85 -8.15 -13.21
N VAL A 259 10.68 -9.03 -13.80
CA VAL A 259 10.34 -10.43 -14.05
C VAL A 259 11.30 -11.31 -13.25
N LEU A 260 10.73 -12.11 -12.34
CA LEU A 260 11.50 -13.03 -11.51
C LEU A 260 11.16 -14.47 -11.90
N TRP A 261 12.18 -15.31 -11.93
CA TRP A 261 12.07 -16.75 -12.19
C TRP A 261 12.23 -17.56 -10.90
N TYR A 262 11.30 -18.48 -10.63
CA TYR A 262 11.42 -19.40 -9.50
C TYR A 262 12.11 -20.69 -9.88
N ASP A 263 13.02 -21.19 -9.03
CA ASP A 263 13.77 -22.41 -9.18
C ASP A 263 12.91 -23.67 -9.13
N SER A 264 12.68 -24.27 -10.30
CA SER A 264 11.93 -25.50 -10.40
C SER A 264 12.35 -26.35 -11.62
N VAL A 265 12.33 -25.77 -12.81
CA VAL A 265 12.67 -26.45 -14.04
C VAL A 265 14.13 -26.20 -14.41
N VAL A 266 14.85 -27.27 -14.79
CA VAL A 266 16.22 -27.17 -15.31
C VAL A 266 16.22 -27.13 -16.85
N GLN A 267 17.36 -26.73 -17.44
CA GLN A 267 17.54 -26.58 -18.90
C GLN A 267 17.23 -27.84 -19.74
N SER A 268 17.15 -29.03 -19.13
CA SER A 268 16.68 -30.26 -19.79
C SER A 268 15.16 -30.43 -19.84
N GLY A 269 14.38 -29.49 -19.27
CA GLY A 269 12.93 -29.58 -19.17
C GLY A 269 12.42 -30.40 -17.98
N GLN A 270 13.32 -30.99 -17.19
CA GLN A 270 12.92 -31.77 -16.01
C GLN A 270 12.55 -30.85 -14.86
N LEU A 271 11.48 -31.16 -14.13
CA LEU A 271 11.16 -30.55 -12.85
C LEU A 271 12.09 -31.10 -11.80
N LYS A 272 13.06 -30.28 -11.37
CA LYS A 272 14.09 -30.68 -10.40
C LYS A 272 14.66 -29.45 -9.71
N TRP A 273 14.11 -29.12 -8.56
CA TRP A 273 14.62 -28.02 -7.73
C TRP A 273 16.10 -28.18 -7.43
N GLN A 274 16.86 -27.13 -7.59
CA GLN A 274 18.31 -27.12 -7.41
C GLN A 274 18.70 -26.56 -6.05
N ASP A 275 17.81 -25.78 -5.38
CA ASP A 275 18.07 -25.06 -4.13
C ASP A 275 19.21 -24.05 -4.23
N GLU A 276 19.71 -23.80 -5.43
CA GLU A 276 20.81 -22.89 -5.75
C GLU A 276 20.74 -22.42 -7.21
N LEU A 277 21.36 -21.32 -7.50
CA LEU A 277 21.67 -20.92 -8.87
C LEU A 277 22.91 -21.69 -9.34
N ASN A 278 22.79 -22.52 -10.38
CA ASN A 278 23.88 -23.29 -10.94
C ASN A 278 23.79 -23.38 -12.47
N GLN A 279 24.66 -24.15 -13.09
CA GLN A 279 24.72 -24.29 -14.55
C GLN A 279 23.41 -24.85 -15.18
N HIS A 280 22.58 -25.57 -14.41
CA HIS A 280 21.36 -26.21 -14.92
C HIS A 280 20.17 -25.24 -15.03
N ASN A 281 20.18 -24.14 -14.29
CA ASN A 281 19.09 -23.15 -14.26
C ASN A 281 19.56 -21.73 -14.61
N ARG A 282 20.85 -21.50 -14.80
CA ARG A 282 21.41 -20.18 -15.08
C ARG A 282 20.83 -19.53 -16.34
N VAL A 283 20.50 -20.30 -17.36
CA VAL A 283 19.91 -19.81 -18.61
C VAL A 283 18.60 -19.03 -18.40
N PHE A 284 17.84 -19.39 -17.38
CA PHE A 284 16.60 -18.67 -17.01
C PHE A 284 16.93 -17.38 -16.26
N PHE A 285 17.86 -17.41 -15.32
CA PHE A 285 18.36 -16.23 -14.62
C PHE A 285 18.94 -15.18 -15.59
N ASP A 286 19.70 -15.61 -16.58
CA ASP A 286 20.28 -14.72 -17.59
C ASP A 286 19.22 -14.15 -18.56
N SER A 287 17.97 -14.61 -18.46
CA SER A 287 16.87 -14.22 -19.35
C SER A 287 15.82 -13.30 -18.71
N CYS A 288 15.98 -12.95 -17.41
CA CYS A 288 15.07 -12.10 -16.67
C CYS A 288 15.80 -11.27 -15.58
N ASP A 289 15.05 -10.55 -14.75
CA ASP A 289 15.59 -9.62 -13.77
C ASP A 289 16.13 -10.29 -12.50
N GLY A 290 15.63 -11.47 -12.14
CA GLY A 290 16.08 -12.12 -10.93
C GLY A 290 15.66 -13.58 -10.81
N PHE A 291 16.25 -14.23 -9.83
CA PHE A 291 16.11 -15.66 -9.59
C PHE A 291 15.73 -15.90 -8.13
N PHE A 292 14.68 -16.67 -7.89
CA PHE A 292 14.18 -17.04 -6.58
C PHE A 292 14.43 -18.52 -6.35
N THR A 293 15.34 -18.88 -5.40
CA THR A 293 15.69 -20.29 -5.12
C THR A 293 14.59 -21.00 -4.35
N ASN A 294 14.51 -22.32 -4.46
CA ASN A 294 13.77 -23.15 -3.51
C ASN A 294 14.39 -23.06 -2.08
N TYR A 295 13.85 -23.81 -1.11
CA TYR A 295 14.03 -23.60 0.34
C TYR A 295 14.98 -24.59 1.04
N ASN A 296 15.42 -25.70 0.35
CA ASN A 296 16.23 -26.79 0.94
C ASN A 296 17.75 -26.53 0.90
N TRP A 297 18.15 -25.27 0.69
CA TRP A 297 19.55 -24.89 0.60
C TRP A 297 20.30 -25.03 1.93
N ARG A 298 21.63 -25.17 1.81
CA ARG A 298 22.62 -25.16 2.90
C ARG A 298 23.66 -24.08 2.62
N GLU A 299 24.52 -23.78 3.57
CA GLU A 299 25.52 -22.72 3.40
C GLU A 299 26.45 -22.99 2.21
N GLU A 300 26.79 -24.26 1.94
CA GLU A 300 27.64 -24.63 0.79
C GLU A 300 26.99 -24.30 -0.56
N HIS A 301 25.61 -24.26 -0.64
CA HIS A 301 24.90 -23.78 -1.83
C HIS A 301 25.13 -22.29 -2.01
N LEU A 302 25.07 -21.49 -0.92
CA LEU A 302 25.33 -20.06 -0.98
C LEU A 302 26.76 -19.76 -1.44
N GLU A 303 27.73 -20.50 -0.94
CA GLU A 303 29.14 -20.38 -1.36
C GLU A 303 29.31 -20.64 -2.87
N ARG A 304 28.71 -21.72 -3.39
CA ARG A 304 28.78 -22.04 -4.82
C ARG A 304 28.10 -21.01 -5.71
N MET A 305 26.97 -20.44 -5.25
CA MET A 305 26.26 -19.42 -5.99
C MET A 305 27.04 -18.13 -6.21
N LEU A 306 28.05 -17.80 -5.37
CA LEU A 306 28.89 -16.60 -5.51
C LEU A 306 29.50 -16.47 -6.90
N GLY A 307 30.07 -17.56 -7.40
CA GLY A 307 30.67 -17.61 -8.74
C GLY A 307 29.64 -17.57 -9.87
N GLN A 308 28.47 -18.14 -9.64
CA GLN A 308 27.38 -18.16 -10.62
C GLN A 308 26.64 -16.81 -10.75
N ALA A 309 26.42 -16.14 -9.63
CA ALA A 309 25.70 -14.87 -9.59
C ALA A 309 26.56 -13.68 -10.08
N GLY A 310 27.89 -13.72 -9.81
CA GLY A 310 28.80 -12.66 -10.20
C GLY A 310 28.38 -11.29 -9.65
N GLU A 311 28.34 -10.29 -10.53
CA GLU A 311 27.90 -8.92 -10.17
C GLU A 311 26.38 -8.82 -9.92
N ARG A 312 25.57 -9.78 -10.40
CA ARG A 312 24.11 -9.83 -10.20
C ARG A 312 23.70 -10.51 -8.89
N ARG A 313 24.56 -10.50 -7.87
CA ARG A 313 24.32 -11.18 -6.58
C ARG A 313 23.03 -10.66 -5.90
N ALA A 314 22.77 -9.36 -5.99
CA ALA A 314 21.55 -8.77 -5.46
C ALA A 314 20.26 -9.21 -6.19
N ASP A 315 20.39 -9.79 -7.39
CA ASP A 315 19.24 -10.28 -8.17
C ASP A 315 18.93 -11.77 -7.86
N VAL A 316 19.71 -12.41 -6.99
CA VAL A 316 19.44 -13.77 -6.51
C VAL A 316 18.76 -13.67 -5.15
N TYR A 317 17.52 -14.09 -5.09
CA TYR A 317 16.65 -14.11 -3.91
C TYR A 317 16.64 -15.51 -3.31
N VAL A 318 17.33 -15.70 -2.21
CA VAL A 318 17.41 -17.01 -1.54
C VAL A 318 16.11 -17.23 -0.76
N GLY A 319 15.41 -18.31 -1.10
CA GLY A 319 14.09 -18.63 -0.54
C GLY A 319 14.13 -19.09 0.90
N VAL A 320 13.22 -18.61 1.72
CA VAL A 320 12.99 -19.07 3.10
C VAL A 320 11.50 -19.25 3.30
N ASP A 321 11.03 -20.50 3.43
CA ASP A 321 9.64 -20.78 3.80
C ASP A 321 9.45 -20.55 5.31
N VAL A 322 8.65 -19.56 5.66
CA VAL A 322 8.40 -19.21 7.06
C VAL A 322 7.66 -20.33 7.82
N PHE A 323 6.89 -21.19 7.14
CA PHE A 323 6.29 -22.38 7.74
C PHE A 323 7.33 -23.48 8.07
N ALA A 324 8.54 -23.38 7.54
CA ALA A 324 9.61 -24.38 7.66
C ALA A 324 9.26 -25.75 7.02
N ARG A 325 8.56 -25.73 5.87
CA ARG A 325 8.15 -26.94 5.13
C ARG A 325 9.25 -27.42 4.19
N GLY A 326 10.42 -27.70 4.67
CA GLY A 326 11.54 -28.15 3.86
C GLY A 326 12.81 -27.36 4.05
N ASN A 327 12.79 -26.32 4.87
CA ASN A 327 14.00 -25.58 5.21
C ASN A 327 15.02 -26.49 5.93
N VAL A 328 16.27 -26.41 5.55
CA VAL A 328 17.39 -26.98 6.32
C VAL A 328 17.80 -26.02 7.42
N VAL A 329 17.70 -24.71 7.17
CA VAL A 329 18.05 -23.65 8.11
C VAL A 329 16.85 -22.74 8.34
N GLY A 330 16.57 -22.45 9.61
CA GLY A 330 15.60 -21.46 10.03
C GLY A 330 14.13 -21.82 9.77
N GLY A 331 13.31 -20.81 9.69
CA GLY A 331 11.86 -20.90 9.58
C GLY A 331 11.13 -20.57 10.87
N ARG A 332 9.85 -20.22 10.80
CA ARG A 332 9.06 -19.74 11.92
C ARG A 332 9.75 -18.56 12.63
N PHE A 333 9.81 -18.55 13.96
CA PHE A 333 10.56 -17.53 14.70
C PHE A 333 12.08 -17.64 14.57
N ASP A 334 12.62 -18.72 14.03
CA ASP A 334 14.06 -18.92 13.76
C ASP A 334 14.46 -18.50 12.32
N THR A 335 13.60 -17.81 11.60
CA THR A 335 13.86 -17.27 10.26
C THR A 335 15.09 -16.33 10.24
N ASP A 336 15.41 -15.67 11.35
CA ASP A 336 16.61 -14.85 11.54
C ASP A 336 17.90 -15.61 11.26
N LYS A 337 17.96 -16.92 11.59
CA LYS A 337 19.14 -17.79 11.30
C LYS A 337 19.38 -17.96 9.80
N SER A 338 18.29 -18.06 9.02
CA SER A 338 18.41 -18.10 7.55
C SER A 338 18.93 -16.77 7.00
N LEU A 339 18.37 -15.65 7.48
CA LEU A 339 18.78 -14.32 7.02
C LEU A 339 20.22 -14.01 7.36
N GLU A 340 20.71 -14.45 8.51
CA GLU A 340 22.11 -14.30 8.92
C GLU A 340 23.07 -14.89 7.87
N LEU A 341 22.84 -16.14 7.47
CA LEU A 341 23.67 -16.80 6.46
C LEU A 341 23.52 -16.15 5.08
N ILE A 342 22.29 -15.88 4.64
CA ILE A 342 22.03 -15.27 3.34
C ILE A 342 22.74 -13.91 3.24
N ARG A 343 22.63 -13.06 4.28
CA ARG A 343 23.26 -11.73 4.29
C ARG A 343 24.78 -11.78 4.46
N LYS A 344 25.32 -12.79 5.15
CA LYS A 344 26.76 -13.05 5.22
C LYS A 344 27.37 -13.21 3.83
N HIS A 345 26.66 -13.86 2.92
CA HIS A 345 27.10 -14.07 1.53
C HIS A 345 26.65 -12.95 0.56
N GLY A 346 25.94 -11.92 1.04
CA GLY A 346 25.55 -10.75 0.26
C GLY A 346 24.43 -10.99 -0.75
N PHE A 347 23.61 -12.02 -0.55
CA PHE A 347 22.42 -12.31 -1.37
C PHE A 347 21.18 -11.58 -0.89
N SER A 348 20.23 -11.40 -1.80
CA SER A 348 18.86 -11.03 -1.48
C SER A 348 18.13 -12.20 -0.82
N VAL A 349 17.04 -11.89 -0.10
CA VAL A 349 16.22 -12.91 0.56
C VAL A 349 14.80 -12.85 0.03
N ALA A 350 14.16 -14.01 -0.15
CA ALA A 350 12.73 -14.15 -0.41
C ALA A 350 12.08 -14.87 0.77
N LEU A 351 11.27 -14.12 1.55
CA LEU A 351 10.47 -14.66 2.64
C LEU A 351 9.15 -15.16 2.07
N PHE A 352 8.95 -16.47 2.02
CA PHE A 352 7.73 -17.09 1.55
C PHE A 352 6.76 -17.33 2.70
N ALA A 353 5.49 -16.94 2.50
CA ALA A 353 4.38 -17.17 3.40
C ALA A 353 4.56 -16.66 4.85
N PRO A 354 4.95 -15.38 5.08
CA PRO A 354 5.04 -14.82 6.43
C PRO A 354 3.69 -14.72 7.15
N GLY A 355 2.57 -14.96 6.46
CA GLY A 355 1.25 -15.18 7.05
C GLY A 355 1.19 -16.30 8.07
N TRP A 356 2.26 -17.10 8.22
CA TRP A 356 2.42 -18.11 9.26
C TRP A 356 2.03 -17.60 10.65
N VAL A 357 2.40 -16.36 11.00
CA VAL A 357 2.07 -15.76 12.31
C VAL A 357 0.56 -15.57 12.51
N TYR A 358 -0.20 -15.44 11.44
CA TYR A 358 -1.65 -15.30 11.46
C TYR A 358 -2.38 -16.64 11.34
N GLU A 359 -1.84 -17.56 10.54
CA GLU A 359 -2.47 -18.83 10.25
C GLU A 359 -2.22 -19.90 11.34
N CYS A 360 -1.04 -19.87 11.97
CA CYS A 360 -0.60 -20.92 12.89
C CYS A 360 -0.60 -20.51 14.36
N LEU A 361 -0.77 -19.23 14.68
CA LEU A 361 -0.76 -18.72 16.04
C LEU A 361 -2.14 -18.14 16.41
N GLU A 362 -2.33 -17.85 17.72
CA GLU A 362 -3.57 -17.27 18.20
C GLU A 362 -3.82 -15.87 17.60
N LYS A 363 -4.95 -15.70 16.94
CA LYS A 363 -5.29 -14.42 16.25
C LYS A 363 -5.41 -13.23 17.20
N LYS A 364 -5.77 -13.45 18.48
CA LYS A 364 -5.82 -12.38 19.48
C LYS A 364 -4.45 -11.76 19.77
N ASP A 365 -3.36 -12.53 19.56
CA ASP A 365 -1.98 -12.12 19.80
C ASP A 365 -1.25 -11.78 18.47
N PHE A 366 -2.00 -11.63 17.38
CA PHE A 366 -1.45 -11.46 16.03
C PHE A 366 -0.44 -10.32 15.93
N PHE A 367 -0.79 -9.12 16.39
CA PHE A 367 0.10 -7.95 16.31
C PHE A 367 1.38 -8.16 17.11
N GLN A 368 1.28 -8.73 18.31
CA GLN A 368 2.46 -9.03 19.15
C GLN A 368 3.37 -10.07 18.49
N ASN A 369 2.78 -11.11 17.89
CA ASN A 369 3.52 -12.15 17.20
C ASN A 369 4.18 -11.64 15.91
N GLN A 370 3.50 -10.75 15.19
CA GLN A 370 4.04 -10.10 14.00
C GLN A 370 5.21 -9.18 14.37
N ASP A 371 5.05 -8.31 15.36
CA ASP A 371 6.14 -7.44 15.84
C ASP A 371 7.33 -8.27 16.35
N LYS A 372 7.08 -9.36 17.08
CA LYS A 372 8.12 -10.29 17.51
C LYS A 372 8.84 -10.93 16.34
N PHE A 373 8.11 -11.38 15.30
CA PHE A 373 8.69 -12.00 14.12
C PHE A 373 9.60 -11.01 13.38
N TRP A 374 9.08 -9.84 13.01
CA TRP A 374 9.82 -8.83 12.25
C TRP A 374 10.95 -8.21 13.07
N GLY A 375 10.77 -8.00 14.38
CA GLY A 375 11.81 -7.49 15.29
C GLY A 375 13.02 -8.43 15.38
N ARG A 376 12.83 -9.76 15.30
CA ARG A 376 13.96 -10.71 15.23
C ARG A 376 14.76 -10.60 13.94
N LEU A 377 14.10 -10.19 12.84
CA LEU A 377 14.73 -10.07 11.51
C LEU A 377 15.38 -8.72 11.29
N GLU A 378 15.05 -7.69 12.09
CA GLU A 378 15.38 -6.28 11.88
C GLU A 378 16.84 -6.04 11.48
N ARG A 379 17.79 -6.63 12.17
CA ARG A 379 19.23 -6.42 11.92
C ARG A 379 19.70 -6.95 10.56
N TYR A 380 18.93 -7.82 9.90
CA TYR A 380 19.24 -8.38 8.59
C TYR A 380 18.42 -7.76 7.47
N LEU A 381 17.46 -6.89 7.82
CA LEU A 381 16.55 -6.25 6.89
C LEU A 381 16.96 -4.78 6.66
N PRO A 382 17.68 -4.49 5.58
CA PRO A 382 18.01 -3.11 5.26
C PRO A 382 16.75 -2.34 4.93
N THR A 383 16.55 -1.19 5.59
CA THR A 383 15.44 -0.29 5.32
C THR A 383 15.73 0.60 4.11
N HIS A 384 14.67 1.04 3.45
CA HIS A 384 14.74 2.06 2.41
C HIS A 384 14.06 3.35 2.87
N SER A 385 14.41 4.45 2.23
CA SER A 385 13.87 5.77 2.51
C SER A 385 12.80 6.14 1.48
N ILE A 386 11.77 6.89 1.91
CA ILE A 386 10.74 7.48 1.05
C ILE A 386 11.21 8.86 0.59
N CYS A 387 11.21 9.14 -0.72
CA CYS A 387 11.81 10.34 -1.29
C CYS A 387 10.79 11.38 -1.77
N SER A 388 9.50 11.15 -1.58
CA SER A 388 8.43 12.01 -2.11
C SER A 388 7.84 12.93 -1.04
N LEU A 389 7.50 14.15 -1.45
CA LEU A 389 6.69 15.10 -0.68
C LEU A 389 5.47 15.51 -1.53
N PRO A 390 4.34 15.85 -0.92
CA PRO A 390 4.06 15.91 0.52
C PRO A 390 4.08 14.53 1.18
N PHE A 391 4.50 14.48 2.45
CA PHE A 391 4.48 13.29 3.25
C PHE A 391 3.38 13.42 4.31
N VAL A 392 2.45 12.48 4.34
CA VAL A 392 1.31 12.51 5.28
C VAL A 392 1.00 11.10 5.75
N THR A 393 0.87 10.91 7.04
CA THR A 393 0.38 9.66 7.62
C THR A 393 -0.44 9.92 8.87
N SER A 394 -1.53 9.17 9.01
CA SER A 394 -2.31 9.04 10.26
C SER A 394 -2.01 7.74 11.00
N PHE A 395 -1.03 6.97 10.55
CA PHE A 395 -0.71 5.64 11.07
C PHE A 395 -1.86 4.63 10.96
N CYS A 396 -2.85 4.90 10.12
CA CYS A 396 -3.98 4.02 9.91
C CYS A 396 -3.51 2.71 9.26
N LEU A 397 -3.89 1.57 9.86
CA LEU A 397 -3.61 0.23 9.31
C LEU A 397 -4.58 -0.19 8.20
N GLY A 398 -5.59 0.64 7.87
CA GLY A 398 -6.68 0.26 6.99
C GLY A 398 -7.72 -0.63 7.68
N MET A 399 -7.80 -0.58 9.01
CA MET A 399 -8.73 -1.37 9.81
C MET A 399 -8.98 -0.74 11.18
N GLY A 400 -10.04 -1.17 11.85
CA GLY A 400 -10.33 -0.74 13.20
C GLY A 400 -11.70 -1.22 13.69
N ALA A 401 -11.97 -1.04 14.99
CA ALA A 401 -13.28 -1.29 15.60
C ALA A 401 -14.26 -0.12 15.42
N ARG A 402 -13.77 1.01 14.97
CA ARG A 402 -14.52 2.23 14.66
C ARG A 402 -13.76 3.02 13.60
N ARG A 403 -14.48 3.88 12.88
CA ARG A 403 -13.88 4.82 11.92
C ARG A 403 -13.95 6.23 12.49
N VAL A 404 -12.82 6.90 12.46
CA VAL A 404 -12.66 8.29 12.93
C VAL A 404 -12.16 9.16 11.77
N CYS A 405 -12.70 10.34 11.63
CA CYS A 405 -12.26 11.35 10.66
C CYS A 405 -11.86 12.62 11.40
N TYR A 406 -10.55 12.85 11.50
CA TYR A 406 -9.96 14.02 12.16
C TYR A 406 -10.57 14.32 13.55
N GLY A 407 -10.60 13.30 14.41
CA GLY A 407 -11.10 13.38 15.77
C GLY A 407 -12.61 13.19 15.92
N GLN A 408 -13.37 13.12 14.84
CA GLN A 408 -14.82 12.84 14.83
C GLN A 408 -15.09 11.39 14.48
N GLU A 409 -15.90 10.71 15.28
CA GLU A 409 -16.33 9.36 15.00
C GLU A 409 -17.38 9.34 13.90
N GLU A 410 -17.14 8.58 12.84
CA GLU A 410 -18.06 8.44 11.68
C GLU A 410 -18.88 7.16 11.73
N ALA A 411 -18.28 6.07 12.18
CA ALA A 411 -18.95 4.78 12.27
C ALA A 411 -18.38 3.94 13.41
N VAL A 412 -19.24 3.19 14.07
CA VAL A 412 -18.93 2.18 15.08
C VAL A 412 -19.10 0.80 14.46
N GLY A 413 -18.15 -0.08 14.71
CA GLY A 413 -18.13 -1.44 14.21
C GLY A 413 -16.82 -1.76 13.48
N PRO A 414 -16.50 -3.06 13.35
CA PRO A 414 -15.28 -3.49 12.69
C PRO A 414 -15.32 -3.14 11.20
N TRP A 415 -14.18 -2.71 10.68
CA TRP A 415 -14.00 -2.44 9.27
C TRP A 415 -12.58 -2.78 8.85
N TYR A 416 -12.44 -3.20 7.61
CA TYR A 416 -11.17 -3.49 6.95
C TYR A 416 -11.21 -2.97 5.51
N HIS A 417 -10.23 -2.19 5.12
CA HIS A 417 -10.05 -1.67 3.77
C HIS A 417 -8.57 -1.37 3.55
N LEU A 418 -7.86 -2.31 2.95
CA LEU A 418 -6.40 -2.25 2.86
C LEU A 418 -5.89 -1.03 2.08
N SER A 419 -6.59 -0.55 1.04
CA SER A 419 -6.23 0.70 0.36
C SER A 419 -6.25 1.94 1.28
N ALA A 420 -6.92 1.86 2.43
CA ALA A 420 -6.92 2.92 3.45
C ALA A 420 -5.72 2.85 4.41
N GLN A 421 -4.82 1.88 4.23
CA GLN A 421 -3.59 1.83 5.01
C GLN A 421 -2.69 3.01 4.64
N GLU A 422 -2.31 3.79 5.65
CA GLU A 422 -1.40 4.92 5.51
C GLU A 422 0.06 4.48 5.65
N ILE A 423 1.00 5.39 5.37
CA ILE A 423 2.42 5.11 5.52
C ILE A 423 2.71 4.70 6.97
N GLN A 424 3.29 3.52 7.13
CA GLN A 424 3.60 2.94 8.42
C GLN A 424 5.03 3.29 8.85
N PRO A 425 5.24 3.58 10.16
CA PRO A 425 6.54 3.93 10.67
C PRO A 425 7.45 2.70 10.81
N LEU A 426 8.67 2.96 11.25
CA LEU A 426 9.54 1.94 11.79
C LEU A 426 9.06 1.55 13.19
N PHE A 427 8.90 0.25 13.43
CA PHE A 427 8.52 -0.30 14.74
C PHE A 427 9.74 -0.90 15.42
N GLY A 428 9.88 -0.72 16.74
CA GLY A 428 11.01 -1.27 17.46
C GLY A 428 10.97 -1.03 18.96
N GLU A 429 11.87 -1.70 19.65
CA GLU A 429 12.10 -1.53 21.10
C GLU A 429 13.59 -1.24 21.36
N HIS A 430 13.88 -0.21 22.11
CA HIS A 430 15.23 0.21 22.43
C HIS A 430 15.44 0.33 23.93
N ARG A 431 16.60 -0.13 24.40
CA ARG A 431 17.07 0.06 25.75
C ARG A 431 17.85 1.35 25.86
N LEU A 432 17.66 2.07 26.94
CA LEU A 432 18.25 3.35 27.24
C LEU A 432 19.09 3.25 28.51
N GLY A 433 20.18 4.04 28.57
CA GLY A 433 21.10 4.01 29.71
C GLY A 433 22.03 2.79 29.68
N GLU A 434 23.14 2.89 30.46
CA GLU A 434 24.16 1.84 30.51
C GLU A 434 23.66 0.58 31.23
N ASP A 435 22.75 0.74 32.16
CA ASP A 435 22.14 -0.36 32.95
C ASP A 435 20.88 -0.95 32.33
N GLY A 436 20.41 -0.37 31.17
CA GLY A 436 19.25 -0.85 30.44
C GLY A 436 17.91 -0.73 31.15
N ARG A 437 17.81 0.07 32.23
CA ARG A 437 16.57 0.31 32.97
C ARG A 437 15.57 1.13 32.15
N GLY A 438 16.08 2.11 31.37
CA GLY A 438 15.27 2.86 30.43
C GLY A 438 14.92 2.07 29.18
N TRP A 439 13.78 2.36 28.59
CA TRP A 439 13.36 1.76 27.32
C TRP A 439 12.34 2.64 26.62
N VAL A 440 12.24 2.48 25.30
CA VAL A 440 11.16 3.04 24.49
C VAL A 440 10.72 2.01 23.46
N LYS A 441 9.41 1.92 23.23
CA LYS A 441 8.81 0.97 22.29
C LYS A 441 7.73 1.63 21.46
N THR A 442 7.68 1.28 20.17
CA THR A 442 6.64 1.67 19.23
C THR A 442 5.84 0.45 18.77
N HIS A 443 4.52 0.56 18.69
CA HIS A 443 3.65 -0.48 18.11
C HIS A 443 2.32 0.10 17.63
N CYS A 444 1.61 -0.69 16.81
CA CYS A 444 0.28 -0.33 16.34
C CYS A 444 -0.73 -0.29 17.49
N CYS A 445 -1.70 0.62 17.40
CA CYS A 445 -2.78 0.74 18.37
C CYS A 445 -4.14 0.89 17.68
N LEU A 446 -5.04 -0.06 17.95
CA LEU A 446 -6.42 -0.06 17.46
C LEU A 446 -7.43 0.53 18.46
N GLU A 447 -7.00 0.87 19.68
CA GLU A 447 -7.88 1.34 20.76
C GLU A 447 -8.33 2.79 20.52
N ASP A 448 -7.47 3.65 19.98
CA ASP A 448 -7.79 5.04 19.68
C ASP A 448 -7.12 5.51 18.38
N ALA A 449 -7.80 6.42 17.68
CA ALA A 449 -7.36 6.96 16.41
C ALA A 449 -7.72 8.44 16.28
N TRP A 450 -6.88 9.20 15.60
CA TRP A 450 -7.17 10.54 15.14
C TRP A 450 -7.90 10.54 13.80
N HIS A 451 -7.42 9.68 12.86
CA HIS A 451 -8.02 9.49 11.55
C HIS A 451 -7.87 8.01 11.13
N GLY A 452 -8.93 7.44 10.53
CA GLY A 452 -8.96 6.02 10.19
C GLY A 452 -9.39 5.15 11.37
N GLY A 453 -8.65 4.09 11.67
CA GLY A 453 -9.00 3.09 12.71
C GLY A 453 -7.91 2.81 13.72
N SER A 454 -6.73 3.40 13.57
CA SER A 454 -5.57 3.13 14.42
C SER A 454 -4.66 4.34 14.56
N SER A 455 -3.72 4.27 15.49
CA SER A 455 -2.67 5.25 15.75
C SER A 455 -1.35 4.54 16.06
N LEU A 456 -0.25 5.27 16.14
CA LEU A 456 1.02 4.76 16.64
C LEU A 456 1.10 4.99 18.14
N LEU A 457 1.31 3.94 18.90
CA LEU A 457 1.56 4.03 20.34
C LEU A 457 3.06 4.00 20.62
N VAL A 458 3.53 5.00 21.35
CA VAL A 458 4.90 5.10 21.86
C VAL A 458 4.86 5.05 23.37
N ARG A 459 5.49 4.05 23.97
CA ARG A 459 5.61 3.90 25.42
C ARG A 459 7.07 3.89 25.79
N GLY A 460 7.39 4.42 26.98
CA GLY A 460 8.76 4.38 27.45
C GLY A 460 8.93 4.77 28.89
N VAL A 461 10.14 4.51 29.36
CA VAL A 461 10.67 4.95 30.66
C VAL A 461 11.99 5.66 30.37
N ILE A 462 12.08 6.93 30.72
CA ILE A 462 13.30 7.75 30.55
C ILE A 462 14.02 7.82 31.91
N PRO A 463 15.18 7.19 32.05
CA PRO A 463 15.90 7.20 33.33
C PRO A 463 16.49 8.57 33.65
N PRO A 464 16.85 8.81 34.94
CA PRO A 464 17.33 10.11 35.43
C PRO A 464 18.51 10.70 34.67
N GLU A 465 19.43 9.87 34.22
CA GLU A 465 20.64 10.26 33.50
C GLU A 465 20.39 10.65 32.06
N VAL A 466 19.22 10.29 31.51
CA VAL A 466 18.82 10.58 30.13
C VAL A 466 17.86 11.76 30.14
N GLY A 467 18.26 12.91 29.60
CA GLY A 467 17.42 14.12 29.56
C GLY A 467 16.25 14.02 28.56
N ASN A 468 16.46 13.35 27.47
CA ASN A 468 15.45 13.14 26.45
C ASN A 468 15.78 11.90 25.57
N VAL A 469 14.78 11.42 24.83
CA VAL A 469 14.92 10.35 23.87
C VAL A 469 14.25 10.76 22.56
N ALA A 470 14.92 10.56 21.43
CA ALA A 470 14.39 10.79 20.11
C ALA A 470 14.13 9.43 19.42
N VAL A 471 12.90 9.20 19.02
CA VAL A 471 12.45 7.99 18.33
C VAL A 471 12.36 8.29 16.83
N ARG A 472 13.17 7.62 16.01
CA ARG A 472 13.10 7.73 14.56
C ARG A 472 11.89 6.94 14.04
N LEU A 473 10.96 7.63 13.43
CA LEU A 473 9.76 7.03 12.87
C LEU A 473 9.90 6.74 11.39
N PHE A 474 10.53 7.66 10.65
CA PHE A 474 10.65 7.55 9.19
C PHE A 474 12.05 7.92 8.73
N SER A 475 12.53 7.16 7.75
CA SER A 475 13.70 7.50 6.97
C SER A 475 13.22 8.09 5.65
N LEU A 476 13.64 9.32 5.37
CA LEU A 476 13.32 10.05 4.15
C LEU A 476 14.64 10.45 3.47
N GLN A 477 14.62 10.64 2.18
CA GLN A 477 15.71 11.28 1.43
C GLN A 477 15.11 12.25 0.43
N ALA A 478 14.28 13.15 0.94
CA ALA A 478 13.50 14.05 0.13
C ALA A 478 14.18 15.41 0.01
N PRO A 479 14.46 15.91 -1.21
CA PRO A 479 14.86 17.29 -1.41
C PRO A 479 13.73 18.22 -0.96
N VAL A 480 14.08 19.24 -0.19
CA VAL A 480 13.10 20.17 0.35
C VAL A 480 13.18 21.54 -0.31
N PRO A 481 12.03 22.20 -0.59
CA PRO A 481 12.00 23.58 -1.04
C PRO A 481 12.48 24.51 0.09
N PRO A 482 12.73 25.79 -0.21
CA PRO A 482 13.21 26.77 0.78
C PRO A 482 12.34 26.91 2.04
N LYS A 483 11.10 26.45 1.97
CA LYS A 483 10.16 26.50 3.07
C LYS A 483 9.29 25.24 3.11
N ILE A 484 9.14 24.64 4.29
CA ILE A 484 8.22 23.53 4.53
C ILE A 484 7.36 23.78 5.77
N PHE A 485 6.20 23.17 5.79
CA PHE A 485 5.28 23.18 6.93
C PHE A 485 5.12 21.78 7.46
N LEU A 486 5.15 21.66 8.79
CA LEU A 486 4.96 20.38 9.44
C LEU A 486 3.80 20.46 10.44
N SER A 487 3.12 19.36 10.60
CA SER A 487 2.09 19.18 11.63
C SER A 487 2.28 17.83 12.30
N MET A 488 2.06 17.80 13.60
CA MET A 488 2.00 16.58 14.39
C MET A 488 0.78 16.62 15.31
N VAL A 489 -0.03 15.57 15.25
CA VAL A 489 -1.15 15.35 16.16
C VAL A 489 -0.81 14.19 17.08
N TYR A 490 -0.93 14.43 18.38
CA TYR A 490 -0.60 13.43 19.40
C TYR A 490 -1.49 13.56 20.64
N LYS A 491 -1.45 12.54 21.49
CA LYS A 491 -2.14 12.49 22.77
C LYS A 491 -1.24 11.82 23.81
N LEU A 492 -0.95 12.53 24.90
CA LEU A 492 -0.31 11.94 26.08
C LEU A 492 -1.37 11.33 27.00
N GLU A 493 -1.10 10.18 27.55
CA GLU A 493 -2.00 9.45 28.45
C GLU A 493 -1.42 9.38 29.86
N GLY A 494 -2.32 9.53 30.84
CA GLY A 494 -1.95 9.51 32.25
C GLY A 494 -1.26 10.79 32.74
N PRO A 495 -0.95 10.87 34.03
CA PRO A 495 -0.19 11.96 34.60
C PRO A 495 1.28 11.82 34.21
N THR A 496 1.76 12.72 33.36
CA THR A 496 3.17 12.78 32.96
C THR A 496 3.54 14.22 32.64
N ASP A 497 4.74 14.63 33.07
CA ASP A 497 5.34 15.92 32.76
C ASP A 497 6.28 15.86 31.55
N VAL A 498 6.31 14.72 30.85
CA VAL A 498 7.10 14.53 29.63
C VAL A 498 6.57 15.44 28.52
N THR A 499 7.48 16.17 27.88
CA THR A 499 7.14 17.03 26.73
C THR A 499 7.43 16.31 25.41
N VAL A 500 6.56 16.55 24.41
CA VAL A 500 6.67 15.95 23.07
C VAL A 500 7.03 17.02 22.04
N ALA A 501 8.04 16.76 21.23
CA ALA A 501 8.47 17.63 20.15
C ALA A 501 8.82 16.85 18.89
N LEU A 502 8.65 17.47 17.73
CA LEU A 502 9.14 16.94 16.46
C LEU A 502 10.62 17.31 16.31
N GLU A 503 11.41 16.38 15.82
CA GLU A 503 12.80 16.56 15.45
C GLU A 503 13.05 16.08 14.02
N LEU A 504 13.88 16.79 13.28
CA LEU A 504 14.23 16.50 11.90
C LEU A 504 15.74 16.28 11.79
N THR A 505 16.13 15.34 10.96
CA THR A 505 17.54 15.26 10.52
C THR A 505 17.63 15.72 9.08
N THR A 506 18.55 16.60 8.78
CA THR A 506 18.84 17.09 7.43
C THR A 506 20.25 16.69 7.00
N GLY A 507 20.45 16.52 5.71
CA GLY A 507 21.75 16.26 5.10
C GLY A 507 22.08 17.28 4.01
N ASP A 508 23.36 17.36 3.68
CA ASP A 508 23.85 18.29 2.67
C ASP A 508 23.63 17.74 1.26
N ALA A 509 23.06 18.56 0.39
CA ALA A 509 23.13 18.31 -1.05
C ALA A 509 24.36 19.02 -1.68
N SER A 510 24.93 20.07 -1.10
CA SER A 510 26.19 20.78 -1.39
C SER A 510 26.36 22.08 -0.58
N SER A 511 25.28 22.68 -0.10
CA SER A 511 25.28 23.83 0.80
C SER A 511 23.95 23.93 1.50
N CYS A 512 23.85 23.35 2.69
CA CYS A 512 22.63 23.40 3.50
C CYS A 512 22.56 24.72 4.28
N HIS A 513 21.44 25.46 4.16
CA HIS A 513 21.15 26.66 4.94
C HIS A 513 19.89 26.40 5.76
N ILE A 514 20.01 26.57 7.07
CA ILE A 514 18.90 26.43 8.01
C ILE A 514 18.61 27.79 8.61
N GLY A 515 17.37 28.29 8.45
CA GLY A 515 17.00 29.61 8.95
C GLY A 515 17.85 30.78 8.39
N GLY A 516 18.43 30.63 7.19
CA GLY A 516 19.29 31.64 6.57
C GLY A 516 20.77 31.55 6.97
N ILE A 517 21.16 30.65 7.85
CA ILE A 517 22.53 30.40 8.26
C ILE A 517 23.11 29.24 7.48
N SER A 518 24.28 29.42 6.85
CA SER A 518 25.02 28.35 6.21
C SER A 518 25.58 27.42 7.27
N VAL A 519 25.21 26.14 7.22
CA VAL A 519 25.73 25.12 8.12
C VAL A 519 26.80 24.36 7.37
N LEU A 520 27.99 24.93 7.36
CA LEU A 520 29.20 24.28 6.87
C LEU A 520 29.86 23.58 8.04
N ASN A 521 29.66 22.29 8.19
CA ASN A 521 30.42 21.48 9.13
C ASN A 521 31.34 20.54 8.37
N GLU A 522 32.60 20.72 8.54
CA GLU A 522 33.66 19.91 7.92
C GLU A 522 33.66 18.43 8.34
N THR A 523 32.87 18.05 9.36
CA THR A 523 32.96 16.73 9.98
C THR A 523 31.67 15.91 9.99
N SER A 524 30.49 16.47 9.68
CA SER A 524 29.23 15.72 9.67
C SER A 524 28.28 16.22 8.59
N SER A 525 27.87 15.29 7.72
CA SER A 525 26.85 15.55 6.69
C SER A 525 25.40 15.51 7.20
N ARG A 526 25.20 15.37 8.52
CA ARG A 526 23.86 15.27 9.14
C ARG A 526 23.69 16.30 10.25
N HIS A 527 22.56 17.04 10.19
CA HIS A 527 22.22 18.05 11.17
C HIS A 527 20.88 17.74 11.82
N SER A 528 20.82 17.73 13.14
CA SER A 528 19.55 17.62 13.88
C SER A 528 18.94 18.99 14.11
N LEU A 529 17.65 19.11 13.85
CA LEU A 529 16.88 20.35 13.94
C LEU A 529 15.58 20.13 14.69
N ARG A 530 15.33 20.93 15.72
CA ARG A 530 14.02 21.04 16.37
C ARG A 530 13.29 22.28 15.86
N PRO A 531 12.25 22.12 15.05
CA PRO A 531 11.53 23.25 14.49
C PRO A 531 10.77 24.02 15.57
N LEU A 532 10.66 25.33 15.40
CA LEU A 532 9.89 26.17 16.33
C LEU A 532 8.39 26.05 16.07
N ARG A 533 7.62 25.95 17.16
CA ARG A 533 6.16 25.88 17.07
C ARG A 533 5.57 27.19 16.55
N VAL A 534 4.58 27.07 15.70
CA VAL A 534 3.77 28.19 15.27
C VAL A 534 2.86 28.65 16.43
N PRO A 535 2.72 29.96 16.70
CA PRO A 535 1.83 30.44 17.74
C PRO A 535 0.38 30.00 17.59
N PRO A 536 -0.38 29.83 18.71
CA PRO A 536 -1.77 29.37 18.69
C PRO A 536 -2.70 30.18 17.78
N THR A 537 -2.48 31.47 17.63
CA THR A 537 -3.27 32.35 16.76
C THR A 537 -3.14 32.00 15.27
N LYS A 538 -1.94 31.58 14.82
CA LYS A 538 -1.72 31.07 13.47
C LYS A 538 -2.31 29.67 13.33
N LEU A 539 -2.19 28.83 14.36
CA LEU A 539 -2.74 27.49 14.41
C LEU A 539 -4.27 27.52 14.27
N ALA A 540 -4.97 28.38 14.99
CA ALA A 540 -6.42 28.47 14.93
C ALA A 540 -6.94 28.76 13.51
N ARG A 541 -6.25 29.63 12.76
CA ARG A 541 -6.60 29.90 11.36
C ARG A 541 -6.41 28.69 10.47
N TRP A 542 -5.37 27.90 10.70
CA TRP A 542 -5.04 26.72 9.91
C TRP A 542 -6.01 25.57 10.22
N VAL A 543 -6.24 25.25 11.49
CA VAL A 543 -7.16 24.21 11.94
C VAL A 543 -8.59 24.50 11.52
N GLY A 544 -9.05 25.75 11.67
CA GLY A 544 -10.41 26.13 11.30
C GLY A 544 -10.77 25.92 9.83
N ARG A 545 -9.80 26.12 8.93
CA ARG A 545 -10.00 25.88 7.48
C ARG A 545 -9.92 24.40 7.09
N CYS A 546 -9.23 23.58 7.88
CA CYS A 546 -9.09 22.16 7.58
C CYS A 546 -10.25 21.32 8.11
N GLY A 547 -11.26 21.91 8.74
CA GLY A 547 -12.42 21.19 9.30
C GLY A 547 -12.05 20.22 10.43
N ARG A 548 -10.91 20.42 11.09
CA ARG A 548 -10.38 19.55 12.14
C ARG A 548 -10.92 19.99 13.50
N GLN A 549 -11.44 19.05 14.27
CA GLN A 549 -11.86 19.29 15.65
C GLN A 549 -10.94 18.56 16.61
N LEU A 550 -10.12 19.32 17.34
CA LEU A 550 -9.31 18.79 18.43
C LEU A 550 -10.22 18.46 19.61
N SER A 551 -10.49 17.18 19.77
CA SER A 551 -11.34 16.62 20.82
C SER A 551 -10.70 15.41 21.46
N ARG A 552 -11.26 14.91 22.57
CA ARG A 552 -10.83 13.69 23.23
C ARG A 552 -9.33 13.66 23.64
N GLY A 553 -8.74 14.83 23.95
CA GLY A 553 -7.34 14.95 24.40
C GLY A 553 -6.29 14.97 23.30
N TRP A 554 -6.67 14.96 22.02
CA TRP A 554 -5.74 15.17 20.94
C TRP A 554 -5.20 16.60 20.89
N VAL A 555 -3.89 16.75 20.68
CA VAL A 555 -3.18 18.02 20.60
C VAL A 555 -2.48 18.11 19.26
N GLN A 556 -2.57 19.28 18.60
CA GLN A 556 -1.86 19.53 17.34
C GLN A 556 -0.74 20.56 17.54
N HIS A 557 0.44 20.22 17.10
CA HIS A 557 1.57 21.14 16.96
C HIS A 557 1.89 21.37 15.48
N CYS A 558 2.04 22.64 15.13
CA CYS A 558 2.42 23.05 13.78
C CYS A 558 3.75 23.78 13.81
N TYR A 559 4.52 23.57 12.74
CA TYR A 559 5.87 24.11 12.63
C TYR A 559 6.08 24.67 11.22
N GLU A 560 6.89 25.71 11.12
CA GLU A 560 7.34 26.30 9.87
C GLU A 560 8.86 26.25 9.87
N VAL A 561 9.46 25.69 8.81
CA VAL A 561 10.92 25.53 8.70
C VAL A 561 11.39 26.11 7.40
N SER A 562 12.42 26.95 7.45
CA SER A 562 13.12 27.48 6.28
C SER A 562 14.41 26.68 6.09
N LEU A 563 14.53 26.02 4.94
CA LEU A 563 15.66 25.18 4.54
C LEU A 563 16.09 25.57 3.13
N ARG A 564 17.37 25.47 2.80
CA ARG A 564 17.84 25.70 1.43
C ARG A 564 18.98 24.76 1.10
N GLY A 565 18.87 24.03 -0.01
CA GLY A 565 19.89 23.09 -0.44
C GLY A 565 20.05 21.86 0.47
N CYS A 566 19.03 21.53 1.26
CA CYS A 566 19.05 20.40 2.20
C CYS A 566 18.20 19.24 1.69
N LEU A 567 18.57 18.03 2.11
CA LEU A 567 17.73 16.82 2.06
C LEU A 567 17.12 16.60 3.45
N LEU A 568 15.84 16.35 3.53
CA LEU A 568 15.20 15.83 4.75
C LEU A 568 15.52 14.34 4.84
N LEU A 569 16.21 13.91 5.89
CA LEU A 569 16.68 12.53 6.05
C LEU A 569 15.83 11.71 6.99
N ASP A 570 15.51 12.22 8.19
CA ASP A 570 14.70 11.48 9.15
C ASP A 570 13.65 12.37 9.79
N LEU A 571 12.53 11.76 10.15
CA LEU A 571 11.50 12.31 11.03
C LEU A 571 11.56 11.57 12.37
N LEU A 572 11.77 12.32 13.45
CA LEU A 572 11.85 11.77 14.80
C LEU A 572 10.84 12.48 15.71
N VAL A 573 10.36 11.78 16.72
CA VAL A 573 9.60 12.37 17.83
C VAL A 573 10.45 12.28 19.08
N CYS A 574 10.64 13.43 19.73
CA CYS A 574 11.47 13.56 20.92
C CYS A 574 10.59 13.69 22.17
N PHE A 575 10.90 12.88 23.16
CA PHE A 575 10.31 12.89 24.49
C PHE A 575 11.33 13.41 25.47
N SER A 576 11.01 14.50 26.18
CA SER A 576 11.93 15.15 27.11
C SER A 576 11.35 15.19 28.51
N ARG A 577 12.18 14.90 29.50
CA ARG A 577 11.86 14.98 30.91
C ARG A 577 11.76 16.44 31.37
N PRO A 578 11.00 16.75 32.43
CA PRO A 578 11.03 18.06 33.02
C PRO A 578 12.44 18.37 33.58
N PRO A 579 12.90 19.62 33.43
CA PRO A 579 14.19 20.02 33.96
C PRO A 579 14.27 19.81 35.48
N GLY A 580 15.33 19.14 35.96
CA GLY A 580 15.60 18.92 37.37
C GLY A 580 14.88 17.73 38.03
N SER A 581 14.08 16.97 37.29
CA SER A 581 13.52 15.70 37.79
C SER A 581 14.66 14.73 38.15
N ARG A 582 14.55 14.05 39.30
CA ARG A 582 15.51 13.06 39.81
C ARG A 582 14.99 11.63 39.70
N GLU A 583 13.72 11.48 39.33
CA GLU A 583 13.05 10.19 39.21
C GLU A 583 12.98 9.77 37.74
N GLU A 584 12.82 8.48 37.49
CA GLU A 584 12.51 8.01 36.15
C GLU A 584 11.12 8.50 35.69
N GLU A 585 11.00 8.83 34.42
CA GLU A 585 9.75 9.33 33.84
C GLU A 585 9.13 8.30 32.89
N SER A 586 7.97 7.80 33.26
CA SER A 586 7.17 6.93 32.39
C SER A 586 6.26 7.78 31.51
N PHE A 587 6.04 7.34 30.28
CA PHE A 587 5.09 7.98 29.38
C PHE A 587 4.39 7.00 28.46
N THR A 588 3.18 7.36 28.07
CA THR A 588 2.40 6.75 26.99
C THR A 588 1.92 7.87 26.07
N CYS A 589 2.32 7.80 24.81
CA CYS A 589 1.96 8.78 23.80
C CYS A 589 1.35 8.09 22.58
N ARG A 590 0.19 8.56 22.14
CA ARG A 590 -0.41 8.16 20.85
C ARG A 590 -0.10 9.24 19.82
N LEU A 591 0.49 8.84 18.70
CA LEU A 591 0.67 9.71 17.55
C LEU A 591 -0.48 9.43 16.56
N GLY A 592 -1.25 10.47 16.28
CA GLY A 592 -2.43 10.39 15.42
C GLY A 592 -2.19 10.83 13.99
N GLU A 593 -1.21 11.72 13.77
CA GLU A 593 -0.87 12.21 12.43
C GLU A 593 0.50 12.91 12.41
N ILE A 594 1.22 12.73 11.32
CA ILE A 594 2.37 13.57 10.94
C ILE A 594 2.18 14.00 9.48
N GLN A 595 2.43 15.29 9.23
CA GLN A 595 2.38 15.88 7.89
C GLN A 595 3.64 16.70 7.63
N VAL A 596 4.22 16.55 6.43
CA VAL A 596 5.26 17.43 5.87
C VAL A 596 4.71 17.96 4.54
N MET A 597 4.43 19.25 4.49
CA MET A 597 3.71 19.90 3.40
C MET A 597 4.58 20.94 2.69
N LEU A 598 4.31 21.13 1.41
CA LEU A 598 4.96 22.09 0.55
C LEU A 598 4.10 23.35 0.39
N PRO A 599 4.71 24.55 0.28
CA PRO A 599 3.98 25.74 -0.11
C PRO A 599 3.46 25.63 -1.54
N ARG A 600 2.35 26.30 -1.82
CA ARG A 600 1.72 26.35 -3.14
C ARG A 600 2.71 26.78 -4.22
N GLY A 601 2.79 26.07 -5.34
CA GLY A 601 3.71 26.34 -6.45
C GLY A 601 5.10 25.71 -6.31
N ALA A 602 5.47 25.12 -5.18
CA ALA A 602 6.75 24.44 -5.01
C ALA A 602 6.83 23.08 -5.73
N GLN A 603 5.71 22.51 -6.11
CA GLN A 603 5.66 21.22 -6.83
C GLN A 603 6.21 21.28 -8.26
N ALA A 604 6.25 22.46 -8.87
CA ALA A 604 6.70 22.61 -10.26
C ALA A 604 8.22 22.47 -10.49
N GLY A 605 9.02 22.42 -9.42
CA GLY A 605 10.49 22.35 -9.50
C GLY A 605 11.13 21.08 -8.91
N LEU A 606 10.35 20.25 -8.22
CA LEU A 606 10.81 18.95 -7.70
C LEU A 606 10.56 17.88 -8.78
N ALA A 607 11.28 18.00 -9.88
CA ALA A 607 11.20 17.03 -10.96
C ALA A 607 11.63 15.65 -10.47
N VAL A 608 10.71 14.71 -10.64
CA VAL A 608 10.93 13.36 -11.16
C VAL A 608 12.37 12.89 -11.00
N CYS A 609 12.60 11.94 -10.13
CA CYS A 609 13.71 11.00 -10.33
C CYS A 609 13.61 10.50 -11.76
N PRO A 610 14.61 10.69 -12.62
CA PRO A 610 14.55 10.12 -13.96
C PRO A 610 14.52 8.61 -13.81
N ALA A 611 13.36 8.02 -14.06
CA ALA A 611 13.29 6.64 -14.47
C ALA A 611 14.26 6.50 -15.62
N GLY A 612 15.21 5.57 -15.54
CA GLY A 612 16.34 5.45 -16.45
C GLY A 612 15.95 5.62 -17.92
N VAL A 613 16.31 6.75 -18.46
CA VAL A 613 16.39 6.94 -19.91
C VAL A 613 17.68 6.23 -20.35
N GLY A 614 17.52 5.13 -21.04
CA GLY A 614 18.60 4.48 -21.76
C GLY A 614 19.24 5.50 -22.71
N VAL A 615 20.43 5.95 -22.38
CA VAL A 615 21.25 6.74 -23.30
C VAL A 615 21.91 5.74 -24.22
N GLU A 616 21.51 5.73 -25.49
CA GLU A 616 22.31 5.15 -26.57
C GLU A 616 23.73 5.75 -26.54
N ALA A 617 24.68 4.88 -26.39
CA ALA A 617 26.10 5.24 -26.40
C ALA A 617 26.54 5.67 -27.80
N THR A 618 26.71 6.96 -28.02
CA THR A 618 27.60 7.46 -29.05
C THR A 618 29.00 7.63 -28.49
N PRO A 619 30.05 7.14 -29.11
CA PRO A 619 31.42 7.23 -28.59
C PRO A 619 32.01 8.63 -28.83
N GLY A 620 32.36 9.31 -27.76
CA GLY A 620 33.22 10.48 -27.88
C GLY A 620 33.04 11.53 -26.78
N ARG A 621 34.00 11.50 -25.86
CA ARG A 621 34.49 12.49 -24.91
C ARG A 621 33.99 12.38 -23.47
N SER A 622 34.98 11.95 -22.68
CA SER A 622 35.06 11.91 -21.23
C SER A 622 34.57 13.18 -20.54
N LEU A 623 33.64 12.98 -19.61
CA LEU A 623 33.44 13.82 -18.42
C LEU A 623 32.61 13.01 -17.41
N LEU A 624 33.23 11.95 -16.85
CA LEU A 624 32.73 11.21 -15.67
C LEU A 624 33.92 11.13 -14.70
N ARG A 625 34.00 12.10 -13.84
CA ARG A 625 34.65 11.98 -12.53
C ARG A 625 33.71 12.61 -11.54
N PHE A 626 32.99 11.76 -10.82
CA PHE A 626 32.58 11.92 -9.42
C PHE A 626 31.65 10.73 -9.06
N CYS A 627 32.25 9.60 -8.80
CA CYS A 627 31.77 8.61 -7.86
C CYS A 627 33.01 8.06 -7.16
N GLY A 628 33.37 8.71 -6.06
CA GLY A 628 34.40 8.21 -5.17
C GLY A 628 33.89 6.93 -4.51
N GLU A 629 34.71 5.90 -4.61
CA GLU A 629 34.60 4.66 -3.89
C GLU A 629 34.45 4.93 -2.38
N LEU A 630 33.26 4.66 -1.82
CA LEU A 630 33.13 4.43 -0.39
C LEU A 630 33.27 2.94 -0.17
N GLY A 631 34.55 2.52 0.00
CA GLY A 631 34.88 1.19 0.45
C GLY A 631 34.26 0.90 1.81
N TRP A 632 33.48 -0.14 1.88
CA TRP A 632 32.99 -0.73 3.11
C TRP A 632 34.15 -1.36 3.87
N ARG A 633 34.76 -0.61 4.79
CA ARG A 633 35.56 -1.23 5.87
C ARG A 633 34.60 -1.56 7.00
N SER A 634 34.52 -2.84 7.32
CA SER A 634 33.93 -3.36 8.54
C SER A 634 34.71 -2.81 9.75
N GLN A 635 34.20 -1.71 10.32
CA GLN A 635 34.53 -1.35 11.70
C GLN A 635 33.27 -1.53 12.53
N GLY A 636 33.49 -2.21 13.65
CA GLY A 636 32.48 -2.77 14.53
C GLY A 636 31.37 -1.82 14.94
N GLY A 637 30.16 -2.36 14.92
CA GLY A 637 29.12 -2.09 15.90
C GLY A 637 28.63 -0.67 16.07
N GLU A 638 28.13 -0.01 15.02
CA GLU A 638 27.12 1.01 15.24
C GLU A 638 25.75 0.45 14.78
N MET A 639 24.98 0.01 15.79
CA MET A 639 23.60 -0.35 15.60
C MET A 639 22.84 0.84 15.00
N CYS A 640 22.10 0.62 13.92
CA CYS A 640 21.12 1.58 13.42
C CYS A 640 20.00 1.72 14.47
N GLY A 641 20.23 2.47 15.52
CA GLY A 641 19.30 2.67 16.62
C GLY A 641 18.11 3.52 16.20
N TRP A 642 16.92 3.04 16.46
CA TRP A 642 15.65 3.73 16.31
C TRP A 642 15.42 4.80 17.35
N ALA A 643 16.06 4.64 18.53
CA ALA A 643 16.07 5.59 19.63
C ALA A 643 17.51 5.92 20.01
N ARG A 644 17.84 7.20 20.11
CA ARG A 644 19.12 7.65 20.62
C ARG A 644 18.91 8.41 21.92
N PRO A 645 19.66 8.12 23.01
CA PRO A 645 19.90 9.11 24.04
C PRO A 645 20.71 10.24 23.39
N LEU A 646 20.24 11.46 23.48
CA LEU A 646 21.00 12.62 23.00
C LEU A 646 22.14 12.91 23.96
N PRO A 647 23.35 13.24 23.48
CA PRO A 647 24.42 13.71 24.35
C PRO A 647 23.96 14.94 25.15
N ALA A 648 24.48 15.10 26.34
CA ALA A 648 24.16 16.22 27.22
C ALA A 648 24.27 17.57 26.47
N PRO A 649 23.35 18.50 26.68
CA PRO A 649 23.18 19.67 25.84
C PRO A 649 24.45 20.55 25.83
N GLY A 650 25.21 20.45 24.75
CA GLY A 650 25.95 21.60 24.32
C GLY A 650 24.91 22.70 24.06
N ARG A 651 25.13 23.89 24.56
CA ARG A 651 24.20 25.04 24.58
C ARG A 651 23.38 25.05 23.29
N PRO A 652 22.03 25.02 23.36
CA PRO A 652 21.21 25.09 22.16
C PRO A 652 21.54 26.41 21.45
N THR A 653 21.95 26.32 20.19
CA THR A 653 22.05 27.52 19.35
C THR A 653 20.62 27.97 19.10
N VAL A 654 20.15 28.93 19.87
CA VAL A 654 18.83 29.56 19.72
C VAL A 654 18.90 30.37 18.42
N LEU A 655 18.45 29.82 17.35
CA LEU A 655 18.23 30.52 16.09
C LEU A 655 17.06 31.48 16.28
N SER A 656 17.34 32.77 16.51
CA SER A 656 16.33 33.82 16.48
C SER A 656 15.86 33.99 15.03
N LEU A 657 14.66 33.49 14.73
CA LEU A 657 14.06 33.64 13.42
C LEU A 657 13.48 35.06 13.25
N LEU A 658 13.80 35.68 12.12
CA LEU A 658 13.20 36.94 11.70
C LEU A 658 11.64 36.81 11.65
N PRO A 659 10.90 37.91 11.88
CA PRO A 659 9.42 37.87 11.86
C PRO A 659 8.92 37.39 10.49
N CYS A 660 8.29 36.25 10.48
CA CYS A 660 7.85 35.59 9.27
C CYS A 660 6.52 36.12 8.79
N GLN A 661 6.40 36.40 7.49
CA GLN A 661 5.13 36.73 6.86
C GLN A 661 4.11 35.60 7.05
N VAL A 662 2.87 35.95 7.36
CA VAL A 662 1.78 35.01 7.59
C VAL A 662 1.46 34.28 6.29
N VAL A 663 1.76 33.00 6.20
CA VAL A 663 1.33 32.16 5.09
C VAL A 663 -0.05 31.63 5.40
N ASP A 664 -0.98 31.88 4.51
CA ASP A 664 -2.36 31.40 4.60
C ASP A 664 -2.45 29.90 4.25
N ALA A 665 -3.30 29.14 4.95
CA ALA A 665 -3.54 27.73 4.62
C ALA A 665 -4.01 27.52 3.16
N ALA A 666 -4.76 28.48 2.62
CA ALA A 666 -5.14 28.50 1.20
C ALA A 666 -3.91 28.59 0.25
N SER A 667 -2.75 29.05 0.74
CA SER A 667 -1.51 29.08 -0.05
C SER A 667 -0.75 27.74 -0.04
N LEU A 668 -1.17 26.78 0.78
CA LEU A 668 -0.57 25.45 0.87
C LEU A 668 -1.21 24.46 -0.11
N LEU A 669 -2.48 24.66 -0.47
CA LEU A 669 -3.24 23.76 -1.32
C LEU A 669 -3.23 24.22 -2.77
N ALA A 670 -2.81 23.36 -3.68
CA ALA A 670 -3.10 23.55 -5.09
C ALA A 670 -4.63 23.44 -5.31
N PRO A 671 -5.25 24.24 -6.17
CA PRO A 671 -6.65 24.05 -6.52
C PRO A 671 -6.80 22.64 -7.12
N LEU A 672 -7.71 21.85 -6.55
CA LEU A 672 -8.08 20.57 -7.14
C LEU A 672 -8.98 20.84 -8.35
N PRO A 673 -8.87 20.04 -9.44
CA PRO A 673 -9.88 20.03 -10.46
C PRO A 673 -11.23 19.58 -9.85
N GLN A 674 -12.33 20.05 -10.42
CA GLN A 674 -13.67 19.58 -10.02
C GLN A 674 -13.83 18.10 -10.41
N VAL A 675 -14.61 17.36 -9.62
CA VAL A 675 -15.06 16.02 -9.99
C VAL A 675 -16.09 16.18 -11.11
N GLU A 676 -15.73 15.71 -12.30
CA GLU A 676 -16.56 15.85 -13.48
C GLU A 676 -17.34 14.56 -13.78
N THR A 677 -18.48 14.73 -14.44
CA THR A 677 -19.22 13.64 -15.09
C THR A 677 -19.58 12.49 -14.16
N VAL A 678 -20.11 12.75 -12.96
CA VAL A 678 -20.62 11.67 -12.10
C VAL A 678 -21.79 10.99 -12.80
N THR A 679 -21.70 9.68 -13.01
CA THR A 679 -22.72 8.87 -13.68
C THR A 679 -23.16 7.72 -12.80
N ILE A 680 -24.42 7.27 -12.98
CA ILE A 680 -25.02 6.16 -12.25
C ILE A 680 -25.31 5.04 -13.26
N SER A 681 -24.96 3.81 -12.90
CA SER A 681 -25.20 2.61 -13.75
C SER A 681 -25.49 1.39 -12.89
N GLN A 682 -25.87 0.29 -13.52
CA GLN A 682 -26.12 -1.00 -12.85
C GLN A 682 -27.06 -0.85 -11.64
N VAL A 683 -28.19 -0.13 -11.87
CA VAL A 683 -29.19 0.13 -10.82
C VAL A 683 -30.02 -1.12 -10.58
N HIS A 684 -30.03 -1.58 -9.33
CA HIS A 684 -30.75 -2.76 -8.88
C HIS A 684 -31.64 -2.40 -7.69
N TRP A 685 -32.86 -2.86 -7.71
CA TRP A 685 -33.85 -2.63 -6.67
C TRP A 685 -34.28 -3.95 -6.04
N GLN A 686 -34.40 -3.97 -4.73
CA GLN A 686 -35.00 -5.07 -3.98
C GLN A 686 -35.95 -4.51 -2.92
N PRO A 687 -37.10 -5.19 -2.64
CA PRO A 687 -37.94 -4.80 -1.53
C PRO A 687 -37.18 -5.05 -0.22
N ALA A 688 -37.15 -4.08 0.69
CA ALA A 688 -36.69 -4.34 2.04
C ALA A 688 -37.71 -5.28 2.70
N THR A 689 -37.26 -6.44 3.21
CA THR A 689 -38.12 -7.46 3.79
C THR A 689 -38.97 -6.88 4.92
N SER A 690 -40.26 -6.73 4.71
CA SER A 690 -41.22 -6.49 5.78
C SER A 690 -42.22 -7.63 5.79
N GLU A 691 -42.48 -8.21 6.96
CA GLU A 691 -43.51 -9.24 7.19
C GLU A 691 -44.96 -8.74 6.99
N ARG A 692 -45.16 -7.53 6.45
CA ARG A 692 -46.48 -6.94 6.24
C ARG A 692 -46.95 -7.13 4.82
N GLU A 693 -48.15 -7.64 4.65
CA GLU A 693 -48.89 -7.63 3.37
C GLU A 693 -49.11 -6.19 2.92
N GLY A 694 -48.48 -5.78 1.80
CA GLY A 694 -48.62 -4.44 1.23
C GLY A 694 -47.35 -4.05 0.42
N PRO A 695 -47.41 -2.98 -0.38
CA PRO A 695 -46.22 -2.45 -1.06
C PRO A 695 -45.16 -2.09 -0.04
N PRO A 696 -43.89 -2.38 -0.32
CA PRO A 696 -42.80 -2.14 0.63
C PRO A 696 -42.65 -0.64 0.89
N ALA A 697 -42.59 -0.25 2.17
CA ALA A 697 -42.36 1.15 2.55
C ALA A 697 -40.90 1.59 2.31
N LEU A 698 -39.96 0.60 2.27
CA LEU A 698 -38.53 0.79 2.04
C LEU A 698 -38.04 -0.12 0.92
N LEU A 699 -37.11 0.40 0.13
CA LEU A 699 -36.42 -0.30 -0.93
C LEU A 699 -34.91 -0.36 -0.61
N GLN A 700 -34.28 -1.42 -1.05
CA GLN A 700 -32.82 -1.55 -1.10
C GLN A 700 -32.36 -1.18 -2.51
N LEU A 701 -31.56 -0.12 -2.58
CA LEU A 701 -30.94 0.36 -3.82
C LEU A 701 -29.49 -0.06 -3.87
N SER A 702 -29.11 -0.75 -4.94
CA SER A 702 -27.71 -0.99 -5.30
C SER A 702 -27.41 -0.38 -6.66
N CYS A 703 -26.32 0.39 -6.78
CA CYS A 703 -25.93 1.00 -8.04
C CYS A 703 -24.43 1.28 -8.07
N THR A 704 -23.87 1.54 -9.25
CA THR A 704 -22.46 1.89 -9.43
C THR A 704 -22.34 3.34 -9.87
N LEU A 705 -21.54 4.12 -9.12
CA LEU A 705 -21.14 5.46 -9.48
C LEU A 705 -19.83 5.41 -10.27
N HIS A 706 -19.72 6.26 -11.29
CA HIS A 706 -18.49 6.50 -12.05
C HIS A 706 -18.27 7.99 -12.19
N TRP A 707 -17.01 8.43 -12.13
CA TRP A 707 -16.66 9.85 -12.36
C TRP A 707 -15.33 9.99 -13.07
N SER A 708 -15.03 11.17 -13.55
CA SER A 708 -13.74 11.52 -14.15
C SER A 708 -12.94 12.40 -13.20
N PHE A 709 -11.69 12.03 -12.94
CA PHE A 709 -10.78 12.80 -12.10
C PHE A 709 -9.32 12.43 -12.33
N LEU A 710 -8.41 13.40 -12.14
CA LEU A 710 -6.96 13.16 -12.22
C LEU A 710 -6.45 12.51 -10.93
N LEU A 711 -6.30 11.20 -10.92
CA LEU A 711 -5.97 10.38 -9.75
C LEU A 711 -4.66 10.78 -9.05
N SER A 712 -3.68 11.33 -9.77
CA SER A 712 -2.39 11.74 -9.20
C SER A 712 -2.49 12.85 -8.13
N GLN A 713 -3.63 13.52 -8.00
CA GLN A 713 -3.84 14.65 -7.09
C GLN A 713 -4.60 14.28 -5.82
N VAL A 714 -5.19 13.09 -5.74
CA VAL A 714 -6.01 12.65 -4.61
C VAL A 714 -5.43 11.43 -3.91
N ARG A 715 -5.79 11.26 -2.63
CA ARG A 715 -5.57 10.06 -1.83
C ARG A 715 -6.70 9.05 -2.01
N CYS A 716 -7.95 9.55 -2.00
CA CYS A 716 -9.17 8.78 -2.12
C CYS A 716 -10.34 9.72 -2.40
N PHE A 717 -11.50 9.13 -2.57
CA PHE A 717 -12.77 9.85 -2.59
C PHE A 717 -13.64 9.36 -1.44
N ARG A 718 -14.40 10.28 -0.84
CA ARG A 718 -15.42 9.97 0.17
C ARG A 718 -16.77 10.02 -0.53
N ILE A 719 -17.53 8.97 -0.40
CA ILE A 719 -18.85 8.85 -1.03
C ILE A 719 -19.92 9.14 0.02
N HIS A 720 -20.83 10.00 -0.34
CA HIS A 720 -21.95 10.42 0.50
C HIS A 720 -23.26 10.38 -0.27
N TYR A 721 -24.38 10.43 0.46
CA TYR A 721 -25.69 10.60 -0.15
C TYR A 721 -26.59 11.49 0.69
N TRP A 722 -27.57 12.07 0.03
CA TRP A 722 -28.77 12.63 0.63
C TRP A 722 -29.98 11.80 0.18
N GLY A 723 -30.75 11.27 1.13
CA GLY A 723 -32.10 10.79 0.91
C GLY A 723 -33.05 11.96 1.11
N GLY A 724 -33.90 12.23 0.14
CA GLY A 724 -34.88 13.32 0.25
C GLY A 724 -36.26 12.86 -0.17
N THR A 725 -37.29 13.30 0.57
CA THR A 725 -38.64 13.29 0.12
C THR A 725 -38.85 14.53 -0.74
N SER A 726 -38.95 14.39 -2.06
CA SER A 726 -39.59 15.45 -2.86
C SER A 726 -41.11 15.19 -2.83
N ASP A 727 -41.88 15.91 -2.00
CA ASP A 727 -43.27 16.04 -2.32
C ASP A 727 -43.31 16.91 -3.58
N GLY A 728 -43.97 16.44 -4.63
CA GLY A 728 -44.06 17.11 -5.95
C GLY A 728 -44.71 18.49 -5.93
N SER A 729 -44.67 19.21 -4.84
CA SER A 729 -45.16 20.60 -4.68
C SER A 729 -43.98 21.55 -4.95
N PRO A 730 -44.03 22.37 -5.98
CA PRO A 730 -43.07 23.42 -6.21
C PRO A 730 -43.06 24.40 -5.02
N GLY A 731 -42.01 24.40 -4.21
CA GLY A 731 -41.77 25.41 -3.17
C GLY A 731 -41.67 24.93 -1.73
N ARG A 732 -41.69 23.62 -1.44
CA ARG A 732 -41.46 23.11 -0.10
C ARG A 732 -40.36 22.06 -0.07
N GLU A 733 -39.11 22.53 -0.21
CA GLU A 733 -37.95 21.68 0.18
C GLU A 733 -37.98 21.52 1.71
N LEU A 734 -38.12 20.30 2.19
CA LEU A 734 -37.78 19.99 3.59
C LEU A 734 -36.30 20.36 3.82
N PRO A 735 -35.97 20.97 4.97
CA PRO A 735 -34.60 21.35 5.23
C PRO A 735 -33.73 20.11 5.10
N ARG A 736 -32.81 20.13 4.10
CA ARG A 736 -31.79 19.09 3.94
C ARG A 736 -31.01 19.00 5.26
N PRO A 737 -30.64 17.77 5.73
CA PRO A 737 -29.70 17.64 6.84
C PRO A 737 -28.47 18.50 6.54
N GLU A 738 -27.91 19.19 7.54
CA GLU A 738 -26.73 20.05 7.35
C GLU A 738 -25.55 19.31 6.70
N MET A 739 -25.48 17.98 6.88
CA MET A 739 -24.40 17.12 6.33
C MET A 739 -24.98 15.87 5.67
N PRO A 740 -24.45 15.47 4.51
CA PRO A 740 -24.83 14.23 3.86
C PRO A 740 -24.32 13.00 4.63
N THR A 741 -25.03 11.88 4.48
CA THR A 741 -24.65 10.62 5.10
C THR A 741 -23.46 9.99 4.37
N PHE A 742 -22.43 9.62 5.11
CA PHE A 742 -21.25 8.96 4.59
C PHE A 742 -21.52 7.47 4.25
N LEU A 743 -21.14 7.02 3.05
CA LEU A 743 -21.30 5.64 2.58
C LEU A 743 -19.99 4.85 2.61
N GLY A 744 -18.87 5.45 2.24
CA GLY A 744 -17.59 4.73 2.19
C GLY A 744 -16.48 5.51 1.50
N LEU A 745 -15.34 4.83 1.35
CA LEU A 745 -14.14 5.33 0.66
C LEU A 745 -13.96 4.62 -0.68
N ALA A 746 -13.70 5.40 -1.72
CA ALA A 746 -13.29 4.89 -3.02
C ALA A 746 -11.81 5.20 -3.28
N PHE A 747 -11.06 4.19 -3.71
CA PHE A 747 -9.67 4.30 -4.16
C PHE A 747 -9.56 4.04 -5.66
N ALA A 748 -10.62 4.35 -6.39
CA ALA A 748 -10.77 4.31 -7.84
C ALA A 748 -11.73 5.41 -8.26
N THR A 749 -11.92 5.62 -9.55
CA THR A 749 -12.93 6.57 -10.08
C THR A 749 -14.30 5.93 -10.25
N GLN A 750 -14.59 4.93 -9.44
CA GLN A 750 -15.89 4.27 -9.38
C GLN A 750 -16.16 3.69 -7.99
N TYR A 751 -17.42 3.56 -7.64
CA TYR A 751 -17.85 3.02 -6.35
C TYR A 751 -19.19 2.29 -6.48
N ARG A 752 -19.26 1.06 -5.98
CA ARG A 752 -20.50 0.28 -5.91
C ARG A 752 -21.21 0.56 -4.58
N ILE A 753 -22.40 1.07 -4.65
CA ILE A 753 -23.33 1.19 -3.52
C ILE A 753 -24.11 -0.11 -3.44
N VAL A 754 -24.24 -0.66 -2.26
CA VAL A 754 -24.91 -1.95 -2.03
C VAL A 754 -25.95 -1.77 -0.92
N ASP A 755 -27.17 -2.23 -1.18
CA ASP A 755 -28.30 -2.33 -0.24
C ASP A 755 -28.60 -1.04 0.53
N LEU A 756 -28.47 0.10 -0.14
CA LEU A 756 -28.83 1.39 0.45
C LEU A 756 -30.36 1.45 0.68
N LEU A 757 -30.78 1.61 1.93
CA LEU A 757 -32.19 1.75 2.27
C LEU A 757 -32.69 3.13 1.86
N VAL A 758 -33.73 3.15 1.04
CA VAL A 758 -34.42 4.35 0.59
C VAL A 758 -35.94 4.16 0.70
N GLU A 759 -36.69 5.25 0.83
CA GLU A 759 -38.17 5.20 0.87
C GLU A 759 -38.73 4.79 -0.50
N ALA A 760 -39.75 3.95 -0.52
CA ALA A 760 -40.43 3.60 -1.75
C ALA A 760 -41.16 4.81 -2.34
N ALA A 761 -41.22 4.91 -3.66
CA ALA A 761 -41.99 5.91 -4.35
C ALA A 761 -43.48 5.56 -4.29
N GLU A 762 -44.34 6.57 -4.04
CA GLU A 762 -45.80 6.42 -4.17
C GLU A 762 -46.22 6.47 -5.65
N PRO A 763 -47.32 5.80 -6.04
CA PRO A 763 -47.80 5.87 -7.41
C PRO A 763 -48.01 7.34 -7.84
N GLY A 764 -47.37 7.73 -8.94
CA GLY A 764 -47.46 9.07 -9.51
C GLY A 764 -46.55 10.15 -8.86
N GLN A 765 -45.67 9.75 -7.94
CA GLN A 765 -44.68 10.64 -7.35
C GLN A 765 -43.27 10.10 -7.62
N ASP A 766 -42.35 11.00 -8.02
CA ASP A 766 -40.95 10.70 -8.12
C ASP A 766 -40.26 10.93 -6.78
N ARG A 767 -39.40 10.02 -6.39
CA ARG A 767 -38.46 10.17 -5.26
C ARG A 767 -37.07 10.47 -5.78
N ARG A 768 -36.26 11.11 -4.94
CA ARG A 768 -34.89 11.51 -5.29
C ARG A 768 -33.88 11.02 -4.26
N VAL A 769 -32.77 10.47 -4.74
CA VAL A 769 -31.53 10.26 -3.99
C VAL A 769 -30.41 10.99 -4.71
N GLU A 770 -29.64 11.79 -3.98
CA GLU A 770 -28.47 12.49 -4.51
C GLU A 770 -27.19 11.89 -3.96
N PHE A 771 -26.28 11.53 -4.84
CA PHE A 771 -24.95 11.01 -4.49
C PHE A 771 -23.90 12.10 -4.66
N LEU A 772 -22.94 12.15 -3.71
CA LEU A 772 -21.90 13.13 -3.68
C LEU A 772 -20.53 12.44 -3.59
N VAL A 773 -19.58 12.94 -4.37
CA VAL A 773 -18.21 12.44 -4.45
C VAL A 773 -17.28 13.54 -3.96
N GLU A 774 -16.78 13.41 -2.74
CA GLU A 774 -15.80 14.32 -2.12
C GLU A 774 -14.38 13.88 -2.45
N PRO A 775 -13.58 14.62 -3.24
CA PRO A 775 -12.18 14.31 -3.45
C PRO A 775 -11.37 14.66 -2.18
N VAL A 776 -10.48 13.76 -1.74
CA VAL A 776 -9.56 14.00 -0.65
C VAL A 776 -8.16 14.24 -1.22
N PRO A 777 -7.60 15.45 -1.15
CA PRO A 777 -6.27 15.74 -1.66
C PRO A 777 -5.18 14.96 -0.92
N LYS A 778 -3.99 14.85 -1.52
CA LYS A 778 -2.86 14.12 -0.93
C LYS A 778 -2.44 14.66 0.44
N GLU A 779 -2.63 15.94 0.67
CA GLU A 779 -2.40 16.60 1.95
C GLU A 779 -3.43 16.23 3.04
N GLY A 780 -4.52 15.54 2.69
CA GLY A 780 -5.53 15.04 3.62
C GLY A 780 -6.53 16.08 4.13
N PHE A 781 -6.62 17.25 3.51
CA PHE A 781 -7.60 18.27 3.87
C PHE A 781 -8.97 18.00 3.23
N ARG A 782 -10.04 18.46 3.89
CA ARG A 782 -11.37 18.44 3.30
C ARG A 782 -11.54 19.62 2.33
N VAL A 783 -12.15 19.35 1.18
CA VAL A 783 -12.53 20.40 0.22
C VAL A 783 -13.94 20.91 0.54
N PRO A 784 -14.26 22.17 0.17
CA PRO A 784 -15.63 22.70 0.31
C PRO A 784 -16.64 21.84 -0.46
N GLN A 785 -17.83 21.69 0.11
CA GLN A 785 -18.88 20.85 -0.47
C GLN A 785 -19.34 21.33 -1.87
N ALA A 786 -19.18 22.61 -2.17
CA ALA A 786 -19.46 23.15 -3.49
C ALA A 786 -18.56 22.60 -4.60
N GLU A 787 -17.38 22.02 -4.23
CA GLU A 787 -16.40 21.43 -5.16
C GLU A 787 -16.59 19.90 -5.31
N TRP A 788 -17.60 19.31 -4.63
CA TRP A 788 -17.88 17.89 -4.72
C TRP A 788 -18.64 17.56 -6.00
N GLY A 789 -18.30 16.42 -6.61
CA GLY A 789 -19.09 15.89 -7.73
C GLY A 789 -20.47 15.42 -7.27
N ARG A 790 -21.47 15.55 -8.14
CA ARG A 790 -22.87 15.25 -7.80
C ARG A 790 -23.55 14.49 -8.92
N ALA A 791 -24.46 13.58 -8.54
CA ALA A 791 -25.43 12.97 -9.44
C ALA A 791 -26.70 12.63 -8.66
N ALA A 792 -27.84 12.88 -9.25
CA ALA A 792 -29.14 12.56 -8.69
C ALA A 792 -29.81 11.39 -9.42
N LEU A 793 -30.40 10.49 -8.65
CA LEU A 793 -31.26 9.42 -9.15
C LEU A 793 -32.72 9.75 -8.78
N LEU A 794 -33.54 10.02 -9.77
CA LEU A 794 -34.99 10.12 -9.65
C LEU A 794 -35.62 8.77 -9.97
N TYR A 795 -36.47 8.27 -9.10
CA TYR A 795 -37.10 6.97 -9.26
C TYR A 795 -38.59 7.02 -8.94
N SER A 796 -39.36 6.26 -9.71
CA SER A 796 -40.84 6.19 -9.57
C SER A 796 -41.27 4.76 -9.30
N ALA A 797 -42.45 4.55 -8.72
CA ALA A 797 -43.08 3.27 -8.59
C ALA A 797 -43.34 2.67 -9.99
N PRO A 798 -43.32 1.33 -10.15
CA PRO A 798 -43.79 0.69 -11.36
C PRO A 798 -45.27 1.05 -11.59
N ALA A 799 -45.63 1.31 -12.86
CA ALA A 799 -46.97 1.68 -13.27
C ALA A 799 -48.00 0.55 -13.02
#